data_0e7c726798d633579a332dfb37e1c4af
#
_entry.id   0e7c726798d633579a332dfb37e1c4af
#
_cell.length_a   1.000
_cell.length_b   1.000
_cell.length_c   1.000
_cell.angle_alpha   90.00
_cell.angle_beta   90.00
_cell.angle_gamma   90.00
#
_symmetry.space_group_name_H-M   'P 1'
#
loop_
_entity.id
_entity.type
_entity.pdbx_description
1 polymer ?
#
loop_
_entity_poly.entity_id
_entity_poly.type
_entity_poly.pdbx_seq_one_letter_code
_entity_poly.pdbx_strand_id
1 'polypeptide(L)'
;MKKLLLCLLIAIVITDPLYSQPKPRHNLVFDTLAARWDEGIPLGNGWLGALIWKKENKLRMSLDRVDLWDDRPMPEIDKLKFNWVVQQVNKKEYDTVQKLGDIPYEESPAPTKIPGAAIEFELEKLGKVISNTLDIKTGLSVIKFENGIAFNNYIHASKEIGYFGFENLPAGFSADDIIPVLIIPNYNTGKEGASGNSVEGQSLERLGYKKGTVTKTTNSILFHQPTWNNTYYEVLIKWQRMSPTNLIGQWTIANNKHAALPDLNKSLKEPTGWDSHIRWWNDFWKRSSVSLPDSLLEKQYYLEMYKFGCVARSNTPPISLQAIWTADDGNLPPWKGDFHHDLNTQLSYWPGYTSNRLELTASYTTWLWKIKEENKRWTKHCFETGGLNVPGVTTISGKPMGGWIQYSVSPTTAMWVAQHFYWQWKYSMDNKFLTEKVYPYFNEIKLYLSSVLKEVNGKYSLPLSSSPEYNDNRIDAWFSHFTNYDLSLIKNFYDEGSSLSTILHDNKTKTWRNNLSKLPRFDANETGLTIAPGQNLEQSHRHHAHLMAIYPLCLINSDSAGDRQIIENSLRQLEKKGTDQWCGYSFSWAACIYARAREADSAVKQLRIFAANFCSTNSFHLNGDQKGGQYSSFTYRPFTLEGNFAFAQGIHELLLQTRNNVIEVFPAIPNDWKNVSFESLRTEGAFLVAAKKENGIVASIKITSEKRGRCHIKLPFKTFVEKGIRRSSINFENDGTITFNTVPGQVIIFENGYE
;
A
#
# COMPACT_ATOMS: atom_id res chain seq x y z
N MET A 1 4.75 -75.41 3.88
CA MET A 1 4.05 -74.41 2.97
C MET A 1 4.03 -73.10 3.65
N LYS A 2 5.00 -72.24 3.38
CA LYS A 2 5.08 -70.86 3.92
C LYS A 2 4.47 -69.95 2.88
N LYS A 3 3.35 -69.28 3.25
CA LYS A 3 2.74 -68.20 2.42
C LYS A 3 3.53 -66.92 2.63
N LEU A 4 4.14 -66.41 1.59
CA LEU A 4 4.77 -65.11 1.50
C LEU A 4 3.67 -64.07 1.31
N LEU A 5 3.48 -63.18 2.28
CA LEU A 5 2.61 -62.01 2.17
C LEU A 5 3.46 -60.88 1.63
N LEU A 6 3.24 -60.48 0.39
CA LEU A 6 3.90 -59.37 -0.28
C LEU A 6 3.10 -58.09 0.07
N CYS A 7 3.60 -57.33 1.05
CA CYS A 7 3.07 -55.98 1.32
C CYS A 7 3.60 -55.01 0.27
N LEU A 8 2.73 -54.60 -0.66
CA LEU A 8 3.01 -53.49 -1.57
C LEU A 8 2.93 -52.19 -0.76
N LEU A 9 4.06 -51.62 -0.37
CA LEU A 9 4.15 -50.25 0.11
C LEU A 9 3.98 -49.33 -1.07
N ILE A 10 2.76 -48.77 -1.25
CA ILE A 10 2.52 -47.62 -2.11
C ILE A 10 3.15 -46.43 -1.38
N ALA A 11 4.35 -46.05 -1.78
CA ALA A 11 4.91 -44.75 -1.41
C ALA A 11 4.03 -43.65 -2.07
N ILE A 12 3.12 -43.10 -1.30
CA ILE A 12 2.49 -41.84 -1.67
C ILE A 12 3.61 -40.81 -1.62
N VAL A 13 4.19 -40.50 -2.75
CA VAL A 13 5.02 -39.32 -2.93
C VAL A 13 4.07 -38.14 -2.75
N ILE A 14 3.95 -37.66 -1.53
CA ILE A 14 3.40 -36.32 -1.26
C ILE A 14 4.43 -35.37 -1.89
N THR A 15 4.24 -35.03 -3.16
CA THR A 15 4.88 -33.87 -3.72
C THR A 15 4.28 -32.69 -2.97
N ASP A 16 5.04 -32.16 -1.98
CA ASP A 16 4.75 -30.84 -1.45
C ASP A 16 4.49 -29.92 -2.64
N PRO A 17 3.35 -29.21 -2.70
CA PRO A 17 3.13 -28.26 -3.76
C PRO A 17 4.31 -27.30 -3.70
N LEU A 18 5.05 -27.19 -4.81
CA LEU A 18 6.14 -26.24 -4.99
C LEU A 18 5.55 -24.83 -4.91
N TYR A 19 5.27 -24.37 -3.68
CA TYR A 19 4.95 -22.96 -3.46
C TYR A 19 6.14 -22.17 -4.00
N SER A 20 5.88 -21.35 -4.99
CA SER A 20 6.85 -20.42 -5.54
C SER A 20 7.17 -19.38 -4.46
N GLN A 21 8.05 -19.75 -3.53
CA GLN A 21 8.59 -18.79 -2.54
C GLN A 21 9.59 -17.87 -3.24
N PRO A 22 9.91 -16.68 -2.67
CA PRO A 22 10.97 -15.86 -3.23
C PRO A 22 12.24 -16.69 -3.43
N LYS A 23 12.84 -16.54 -4.61
CA LYS A 23 14.07 -17.21 -4.99
C LYS A 23 15.25 -16.26 -4.76
N PRO A 24 16.50 -16.75 -4.62
CA PRO A 24 17.67 -15.88 -4.44
C PRO A 24 17.81 -14.79 -5.51
N ARG A 25 17.34 -15.02 -6.76
CA ARG A 25 17.33 -14.01 -7.83
C ARG A 25 16.43 -12.81 -7.54
N HIS A 26 15.50 -12.91 -6.59
CA HIS A 26 14.61 -11.81 -6.19
C HIS A 26 15.26 -10.92 -5.11
N ASN A 27 16.34 -11.35 -4.50
CA ASN A 27 17.06 -10.60 -3.47
C ASN A 27 17.64 -9.30 -4.03
N LEU A 28 17.82 -8.30 -3.14
CA LEU A 28 18.69 -7.17 -3.44
C LEU A 28 20.14 -7.59 -3.22
N VAL A 29 20.98 -7.37 -4.20
CA VAL A 29 22.40 -7.71 -4.15
C VAL A 29 23.22 -6.59 -4.76
N PHE A 30 24.13 -6.02 -3.99
CA PHE A 30 25.02 -4.93 -4.38
C PHE A 30 26.46 -5.28 -3.97
N ASP A 31 27.44 -4.69 -4.62
CA ASP A 31 28.86 -4.78 -4.29
C ASP A 31 29.34 -3.63 -3.37
N THR A 32 28.45 -2.70 -3.05
CA THR A 32 28.71 -1.53 -2.23
C THR A 32 27.50 -1.13 -1.40
N LEU A 33 27.64 -0.13 -0.53
CA LEU A 33 26.55 0.52 0.17
C LEU A 33 25.99 1.68 -0.64
N ALA A 34 24.68 1.88 -0.59
CA ALA A 34 24.06 3.08 -1.13
C ALA A 34 24.60 4.33 -0.42
N ALA A 35 24.81 5.40 -1.19
CA ALA A 35 25.28 6.69 -0.66
C ALA A 35 24.14 7.63 -0.23
N ARG A 36 22.89 7.20 -0.42
CA ARG A 36 21.68 7.94 -0.10
C ARG A 36 20.79 7.12 0.82
N TRP A 37 20.12 7.80 1.76
CA TRP A 37 19.19 7.14 2.69
C TRP A 37 18.01 6.47 1.96
N ASP A 38 17.48 7.12 0.90
CA ASP A 38 16.36 6.64 0.08
C ASP A 38 16.71 5.46 -0.85
N GLU A 39 17.97 5.03 -0.86
CA GLU A 39 18.49 3.86 -1.57
C GLU A 39 19.00 2.77 -0.62
N GLY A 40 18.91 2.99 0.70
CA GLY A 40 19.36 2.04 1.72
C GLY A 40 18.56 0.73 1.71
N ILE A 41 19.17 -0.35 2.23
CA ILE A 41 18.48 -1.64 2.40
C ILE A 41 17.32 -1.46 3.40
N PRO A 42 16.05 -1.71 2.98
CA PRO A 42 14.89 -1.51 3.84
C PRO A 42 14.60 -2.74 4.71
N LEU A 43 14.50 -2.52 6.02
CA LEU A 43 14.08 -3.52 7.01
C LEU A 43 12.86 -3.00 7.77
N GLY A 44 11.94 -3.91 8.17
CA GLY A 44 10.76 -3.50 8.91
C GLY A 44 9.88 -4.61 9.44
N ASN A 45 8.99 -4.25 10.38
CA ASN A 45 8.00 -5.15 10.96
C ASN A 45 6.64 -4.49 11.26
N GLY A 46 6.36 -3.37 10.62
CA GLY A 46 5.16 -2.55 10.83
C GLY A 46 5.25 -1.58 12.01
N TRP A 47 6.01 -1.90 13.05
CA TRP A 47 6.30 -0.98 14.17
C TRP A 47 7.61 -0.26 13.98
N LEU A 48 8.69 -1.00 13.73
CA LEU A 48 10.05 -0.48 13.57
C LEU A 48 10.48 -0.59 12.12
N GLY A 49 11.26 0.38 11.68
CA GLY A 49 11.93 0.42 10.39
C GLY A 49 13.41 0.75 10.52
N ALA A 50 14.19 0.26 9.56
CA ALA A 50 15.56 0.71 9.40
C ALA A 50 15.94 0.77 7.92
N LEU A 51 16.83 1.71 7.59
CA LEU A 51 17.51 1.81 6.29
C LEU A 51 19.01 1.68 6.50
N ILE A 52 19.64 0.77 5.77
CA ILE A 52 21.08 0.51 5.89
C ILE A 52 21.78 1.11 4.68
N TRP A 53 22.68 2.07 4.90
CA TRP A 53 23.32 2.84 3.85
C TRP A 53 24.68 3.40 4.32
N LYS A 54 25.34 4.19 3.50
CA LYS A 54 26.61 4.84 3.78
C LYS A 54 26.44 6.34 3.85
N LYS A 55 26.73 6.95 5.00
CA LYS A 55 26.87 8.41 5.13
C LYS A 55 28.34 8.76 5.30
N GLU A 56 28.90 9.48 4.33
CA GLU A 56 30.33 9.76 4.31
C GLU A 56 31.16 8.47 4.41
N ASN A 57 31.97 8.32 5.43
CA ASN A 57 32.76 7.11 5.70
C ASN A 57 32.18 6.25 6.85
N LYS A 58 30.87 6.26 7.04
CA LYS A 58 30.17 5.51 8.10
C LYS A 58 29.17 4.53 7.51
N LEU A 59 29.14 3.32 8.05
CA LEU A 59 27.99 2.44 7.90
C LEU A 59 26.87 2.97 8.82
N ARG A 60 25.76 3.38 8.22
CA ARG A 60 24.64 4.01 8.92
C ARG A 60 23.39 3.17 8.87
N MET A 61 22.74 3.04 10.01
CA MET A 61 21.40 2.46 10.18
C MET A 61 20.46 3.59 10.61
N SER A 62 19.63 4.09 9.73
CA SER A 62 18.56 5.04 10.06
C SER A 62 17.42 4.30 10.71
N LEU A 63 17.04 4.67 11.92
CA LEU A 63 16.03 3.98 12.73
C LEU A 63 14.74 4.78 12.77
N ASP A 64 13.62 4.10 12.62
CA ASP A 64 12.31 4.73 12.63
C ASP A 64 11.27 3.87 13.38
N ARG A 65 10.16 4.51 13.75
CA ARG A 65 8.99 3.88 14.32
C ARG A 65 7.72 4.52 13.73
N VAL A 66 6.74 3.72 13.38
CA VAL A 66 5.54 4.14 12.62
C VAL A 66 4.73 5.25 13.31
N ASP A 67 4.68 5.25 14.65
CA ASP A 67 3.89 6.17 15.45
C ASP A 67 4.70 7.33 16.09
N LEU A 68 5.87 7.63 15.55
CA LEU A 68 6.59 8.86 15.89
C LEU A 68 5.99 10.04 15.12
N TRP A 69 5.16 10.81 15.79
CA TRP A 69 4.42 11.93 15.20
C TRP A 69 4.41 13.15 16.12
N ASP A 70 4.56 14.32 15.51
CA ASP A 70 4.08 15.56 16.07
C ASP A 70 2.64 15.76 15.61
N ASP A 71 1.71 15.52 16.49
CA ASP A 71 0.27 15.51 16.19
C ASP A 71 -0.43 16.80 16.64
N ARG A 72 0.31 17.94 16.67
CA ARG A 72 -0.30 19.25 16.95
C ARG A 72 -1.32 19.60 15.87
N PRO A 73 -2.36 20.38 16.19
CA PRO A 73 -3.31 20.86 15.20
C PRO A 73 -2.62 21.68 14.09
N MET A 74 -3.07 21.51 12.84
CA MET A 74 -2.66 22.40 11.76
C MET A 74 -3.17 23.82 12.05
N PRO A 75 -2.34 24.86 11.91
CA PRO A 75 -2.79 26.24 12.03
C PRO A 75 -3.95 26.56 11.08
N GLU A 76 -4.88 27.39 11.50
CA GLU A 76 -6.00 27.94 10.71
C GLU A 76 -7.05 26.92 10.20
N ILE A 77 -6.79 25.61 10.30
CA ILE A 77 -7.65 24.56 9.72
C ILE A 77 -9.07 24.54 10.31
N ASP A 78 -9.23 24.99 11.54
CA ASP A 78 -10.52 25.14 12.22
C ASP A 78 -11.39 26.28 11.69
N LYS A 79 -10.82 27.20 10.89
CA LYS A 79 -11.59 28.23 10.17
C LYS A 79 -12.20 27.75 8.86
N LEU A 80 -11.74 26.58 8.36
CA LEU A 80 -12.15 26.06 7.07
C LEU A 80 -13.56 25.45 7.13
N LYS A 81 -14.48 26.01 6.34
CA LYS A 81 -15.86 25.53 6.19
C LYS A 81 -16.15 25.28 4.71
N PHE A 82 -16.74 24.13 4.38
CA PHE A 82 -17.02 23.77 2.99
C PHE A 82 -17.97 24.78 2.32
N ASN A 83 -19.04 25.19 3.01
CA ASN A 83 -19.96 26.20 2.47
C ASN A 83 -19.27 27.54 2.23
N TRP A 84 -18.30 27.91 3.05
CA TRP A 84 -17.50 29.11 2.82
C TRP A 84 -16.59 28.93 1.60
N VAL A 85 -15.94 27.77 1.43
CA VAL A 85 -15.16 27.45 0.21
C VAL A 85 -16.02 27.60 -1.04
N VAL A 86 -17.25 27.04 -1.04
CA VAL A 86 -18.21 27.19 -2.14
C VAL A 86 -18.49 28.67 -2.45
N GLN A 87 -18.66 29.48 -1.42
CA GLN A 87 -18.90 30.94 -1.61
C GLN A 87 -17.68 31.65 -2.20
N GLN A 88 -16.46 31.36 -1.73
CA GLN A 88 -15.24 31.99 -2.24
C GLN A 88 -14.98 31.60 -3.70
N VAL A 89 -15.14 30.31 -4.05
CA VAL A 89 -15.03 29.85 -5.45
C VAL A 89 -16.03 30.56 -6.34
N ASN A 90 -17.30 30.70 -5.92
CA ASN A 90 -18.34 31.41 -6.69
C ASN A 90 -18.04 32.90 -6.85
N LYS A 91 -17.39 33.54 -5.87
CA LYS A 91 -16.93 34.93 -5.92
C LYS A 91 -15.62 35.11 -6.69
N LYS A 92 -14.94 34.01 -7.07
CA LYS A 92 -13.59 34.03 -7.66
C LYS A 92 -12.50 34.55 -6.71
N GLU A 93 -12.67 34.34 -5.39
CA GLU A 93 -11.77 34.75 -4.31
C GLU A 93 -10.99 33.57 -3.75
N TYR A 94 -10.44 32.68 -4.62
CA TYR A 94 -9.83 31.43 -4.23
C TYR A 94 -8.55 31.60 -3.39
N ASP A 95 -7.81 32.68 -3.59
CA ASP A 95 -6.61 32.98 -2.76
C ASP A 95 -6.92 33.03 -1.26
N THR A 96 -8.14 33.38 -0.89
CA THR A 96 -8.57 33.42 0.52
C THR A 96 -8.70 31.99 1.10
N VAL A 97 -9.08 31.04 0.25
CA VAL A 97 -9.18 29.62 0.62
C VAL A 97 -7.79 29.02 0.80
N GLN A 98 -6.87 29.31 -0.12
CA GLN A 98 -5.48 28.86 -0.05
C GLN A 98 -4.76 29.34 1.23
N LYS A 99 -5.03 30.55 1.67
CA LYS A 99 -4.46 31.13 2.92
C LYS A 99 -4.82 30.32 4.18
N LEU A 100 -5.98 29.66 4.20
CA LEU A 100 -6.42 28.88 5.37
C LEU A 100 -6.04 27.39 5.30
N GLY A 101 -5.94 26.81 4.13
CA GLY A 101 -5.77 25.38 3.99
C GLY A 101 -4.45 24.93 3.39
N ASP A 102 -3.97 25.64 2.38
CA ASP A 102 -2.80 25.28 1.60
C ASP A 102 -1.51 25.88 2.17
N ILE A 103 -1.46 27.21 2.33
CA ILE A 103 -0.27 27.90 2.84
C ILE A 103 0.18 27.36 4.20
N PRO A 104 -0.70 27.15 5.21
CA PRO A 104 -0.27 26.56 6.46
C PRO A 104 0.31 25.14 6.33
N TYR A 105 -0.20 24.32 5.39
CA TYR A 105 0.36 23.01 5.12
C TYR A 105 1.77 23.10 4.53
N GLU A 106 2.01 24.02 3.61
CA GLU A 106 3.34 24.22 3.00
C GLU A 106 4.36 24.80 3.97
N GLU A 107 3.98 25.78 4.77
CA GLU A 107 4.91 26.59 5.57
C GLU A 107 5.12 26.07 7.00
N SER A 108 4.14 25.39 7.60
CA SER A 108 4.27 24.94 8.99
C SER A 108 5.10 23.64 9.07
N PRO A 109 6.00 23.49 10.06
CA PRO A 109 6.77 22.25 10.22
C PRO A 109 5.93 21.08 10.72
N ALA A 110 4.82 21.33 11.40
CA ALA A 110 3.94 20.32 11.98
C ALA A 110 2.45 20.67 11.80
N PRO A 111 1.55 19.68 11.86
CA PRO A 111 1.77 18.27 12.23
C PRO A 111 2.60 17.51 11.19
N THR A 112 3.31 16.47 11.62
CA THR A 112 4.23 15.71 10.77
C THR A 112 4.69 14.41 11.42
N LYS A 113 5.05 13.43 10.61
CA LYS A 113 5.84 12.28 11.08
C LYS A 113 7.28 12.74 11.38
N ILE A 114 7.91 12.19 12.41
CA ILE A 114 9.27 12.55 12.81
C ILE A 114 10.20 11.33 12.79
N PRO A 115 11.51 11.50 12.47
CA PRO A 115 12.49 10.41 12.50
C PRO A 115 12.86 10.01 13.92
N GLY A 116 13.34 8.77 14.10
CA GLY A 116 13.79 8.26 15.39
C GLY A 116 15.21 8.67 15.77
N ALA A 117 16.19 8.03 15.16
CA ALA A 117 17.64 8.27 15.36
C ALA A 117 18.44 7.48 14.31
N ALA A 118 19.78 7.50 14.41
CA ALA A 118 20.58 6.56 13.65
C ALA A 118 21.70 5.93 14.49
N ILE A 119 22.19 4.77 14.03
CA ILE A 119 23.38 4.10 14.54
C ILE A 119 24.46 4.15 13.46
N GLU A 120 25.67 4.50 13.84
CA GLU A 120 26.81 4.51 12.93
C GLU A 120 27.96 3.62 13.41
N PHE A 121 28.70 3.07 12.44
CA PHE A 121 29.96 2.35 12.63
C PHE A 121 31.01 2.86 11.66
N GLU A 122 32.30 2.89 12.08
CA GLU A 122 33.41 3.36 11.26
C GLU A 122 33.75 2.37 10.15
N LEU A 123 33.55 2.75 8.88
CA LEU A 123 33.91 1.89 7.73
C LEU A 123 35.42 1.70 7.59
N GLU A 124 36.20 2.70 7.95
CA GLU A 124 37.68 2.59 7.93
C GLU A 124 38.19 1.39 8.76
N LYS A 125 37.53 1.11 9.89
CA LYS A 125 37.86 -0.02 10.75
C LYS A 125 37.34 -1.36 10.22
N LEU A 126 36.20 -1.33 9.53
CA LEU A 126 35.55 -2.53 8.98
C LEU A 126 36.18 -2.97 7.64
N GLY A 127 36.77 -2.06 6.89
CA GLY A 127 37.35 -2.33 5.58
C GLY A 127 36.38 -2.13 4.41
N LYS A 128 36.82 -2.48 3.20
CA LYS A 128 36.03 -2.30 1.98
C LYS A 128 34.89 -3.31 1.91
N VAL A 129 33.69 -2.80 1.61
CA VAL A 129 32.51 -3.65 1.33
C VAL A 129 32.71 -4.38 0.00
N ILE A 130 32.44 -5.68 -0.02
CA ILE A 130 32.49 -6.55 -1.20
C ILE A 130 31.14 -7.16 -1.54
N SER A 131 30.19 -7.14 -0.62
CA SER A 131 28.82 -7.60 -0.85
C SER A 131 27.86 -6.97 0.16
N ASN A 132 26.70 -6.52 -0.31
CA ASN A 132 25.59 -6.01 0.49
C ASN A 132 24.29 -6.64 -0.03
N THR A 133 23.72 -7.54 0.74
CA THR A 133 22.61 -8.39 0.30
C THR A 133 21.44 -8.30 1.26
N LEU A 134 20.21 -8.19 0.74
CA LEU A 134 18.97 -8.45 1.46
C LEU A 134 18.35 -9.73 0.96
N ASP A 135 18.29 -10.75 1.83
CA ASP A 135 17.47 -11.94 1.60
C ASP A 135 16.01 -11.65 1.96
N ILE A 136 15.18 -11.38 0.96
CA ILE A 136 13.76 -11.04 1.17
C ILE A 136 12.94 -12.21 1.71
N LYS A 137 13.41 -13.44 1.56
CA LYS A 137 12.73 -14.61 2.12
C LYS A 137 12.73 -14.59 3.65
N THR A 138 13.79 -14.05 4.22
CA THR A 138 14.02 -14.05 5.67
C THR A 138 14.06 -12.63 6.27
N GLY A 139 14.10 -11.57 5.45
CA GLY A 139 14.29 -10.20 5.92
C GLY A 139 15.66 -9.97 6.58
N LEU A 140 16.66 -10.80 6.24
CA LEU A 140 18.03 -10.66 6.74
C LEU A 140 18.88 -9.85 5.75
N SER A 141 19.51 -8.81 6.23
CA SER A 141 20.54 -8.06 5.52
C SER A 141 21.93 -8.52 5.96
N VAL A 142 22.82 -8.77 5.00
CA VAL A 142 24.22 -9.18 5.24
C VAL A 142 25.15 -8.31 4.42
N ILE A 143 26.11 -7.66 5.11
CA ILE A 143 27.19 -6.91 4.47
C ILE A 143 28.49 -7.68 4.75
N LYS A 144 29.26 -7.97 3.68
CA LYS A 144 30.57 -8.62 3.80
C LYS A 144 31.69 -7.66 3.42
N PHE A 145 32.77 -7.71 4.17
CA PHE A 145 33.96 -6.92 3.98
C PHE A 145 35.11 -7.77 3.45
N GLU A 146 36.08 -7.14 2.76
CA GLU A 146 37.21 -7.82 2.13
C GLU A 146 38.11 -8.60 3.11
N ASN A 147 38.13 -8.16 4.37
CA ASN A 147 38.89 -8.82 5.45
C ASN A 147 38.14 -10.00 6.10
N GLY A 148 37.00 -10.40 5.55
CA GLY A 148 36.18 -11.52 6.02
C GLY A 148 35.15 -11.19 7.10
N ILE A 149 35.13 -9.96 7.65
CA ILE A 149 34.09 -9.50 8.57
C ILE A 149 32.73 -9.57 7.86
N ALA A 150 31.70 -10.03 8.59
CA ALA A 150 30.31 -9.94 8.15
C ALA A 150 29.49 -9.13 9.17
N PHE A 151 28.67 -8.21 8.67
CA PHE A 151 27.68 -7.48 9.45
C PHE A 151 26.28 -7.99 9.09
N ASN A 152 25.61 -8.61 10.05
CA ASN A 152 24.26 -9.16 9.92
C ASN A 152 23.27 -8.25 10.64
N ASN A 153 22.12 -7.96 10.01
CA ASN A 153 21.09 -7.17 10.68
C ASN A 153 19.69 -7.53 10.17
N TYR A 154 18.70 -7.46 11.07
CA TYR A 154 17.30 -7.66 10.77
C TYR A 154 16.40 -7.00 11.84
N ILE A 155 15.14 -6.76 11.52
CA ILE A 155 14.11 -6.38 12.49
C ILE A 155 13.23 -7.61 12.71
N HIS A 156 13.05 -8.01 13.97
CA HIS A 156 12.27 -9.20 14.30
C HIS A 156 10.82 -9.06 13.82
N ALA A 157 10.31 -10.04 13.07
CA ALA A 157 9.03 -9.93 12.38
C ALA A 157 7.81 -9.68 13.27
N SER A 158 7.85 -10.08 14.56
CA SER A 158 6.71 -9.96 15.50
C SER A 158 7.08 -9.36 16.86
N LYS A 159 8.29 -8.85 17.03
CA LYS A 159 8.73 -8.15 18.24
C LYS A 159 9.28 -6.78 17.86
N GLU A 160 9.06 -5.78 18.70
CA GLU A 160 9.59 -4.42 18.50
C GLU A 160 11.09 -4.35 18.85
N ILE A 161 11.91 -5.17 18.15
CA ILE A 161 13.35 -5.28 18.36
C ILE A 161 14.05 -5.38 17.01
N GLY A 162 15.03 -4.51 16.79
CA GLY A 162 16.02 -4.65 15.75
C GLY A 162 17.29 -5.32 16.27
N TYR A 163 17.93 -6.09 15.42
CA TYR A 163 19.16 -6.83 15.71
C TYR A 163 20.27 -6.42 14.75
N PHE A 164 21.51 -6.38 15.27
CA PHE A 164 22.73 -6.27 14.47
C PHE A 164 23.83 -7.13 15.09
N GLY A 165 24.80 -7.50 14.27
CA GLY A 165 25.93 -8.28 14.78
C GLY A 165 27.08 -8.31 13.80
N PHE A 166 28.31 -8.41 14.35
CA PHE A 166 29.54 -8.64 13.60
C PHE A 166 30.01 -10.06 13.83
N GLU A 167 30.36 -10.73 12.77
CA GLU A 167 30.97 -12.06 12.77
C GLU A 167 32.34 -12.03 12.09
N ASN A 168 33.20 -12.96 12.44
CA ASN A 168 34.55 -13.12 11.88
C ASN A 168 35.47 -11.90 12.11
N LEU A 169 35.33 -11.23 13.26
CA LEU A 169 36.24 -10.17 13.63
C LEU A 169 37.68 -10.72 13.73
N PRO A 170 38.70 -10.04 13.16
CA PRO A 170 40.09 -10.48 13.24
C PRO A 170 40.58 -10.58 14.69
N ALA A 171 41.56 -11.50 14.93
CA ALA A 171 42.22 -11.60 16.23
C ALA A 171 42.86 -10.25 16.60
N GLY A 172 42.60 -9.75 17.80
CA GLY A 172 43.09 -8.44 18.27
C GLY A 172 42.26 -7.25 17.83
N PHE A 173 41.15 -7.42 17.11
CA PHE A 173 40.22 -6.35 16.80
C PHE A 173 39.63 -5.79 18.09
N SER A 174 39.80 -4.49 18.32
CA SER A 174 39.32 -3.83 19.55
C SER A 174 37.79 -3.83 19.61
N ALA A 175 37.26 -4.04 20.81
CA ALA A 175 35.83 -3.87 21.03
C ALA A 175 35.42 -2.38 20.76
N ASP A 176 36.31 -1.45 21.04
CA ASP A 176 36.07 -0.02 20.85
C ASP A 176 35.96 0.38 19.37
N ASP A 177 36.50 -0.41 18.45
CA ASP A 177 36.42 -0.13 17.00
C ASP A 177 35.04 -0.39 16.39
N ILE A 178 34.15 -1.10 17.10
CA ILE A 178 32.80 -1.47 16.65
C ILE A 178 31.70 -1.11 17.65
N ILE A 179 31.97 -0.20 18.57
CA ILE A 179 30.94 0.35 19.44
C ILE A 179 29.96 1.17 18.60
N PRO A 180 28.63 0.91 18.73
CA PRO A 180 27.64 1.73 18.01
C PRO A 180 27.69 3.17 18.48
N VAL A 181 27.77 4.09 17.52
CA VAL A 181 27.63 5.52 17.76
C VAL A 181 26.21 5.94 17.48
N LEU A 182 25.53 6.49 18.49
CA LEU A 182 24.18 7.03 18.30
C LEU A 182 24.25 8.43 17.69
N ILE A 183 23.52 8.63 16.61
CA ILE A 183 23.28 9.93 15.97
C ILE A 183 21.85 10.35 16.26
N ILE A 184 21.71 11.45 17.00
CA ILE A 184 20.39 11.99 17.37
C ILE A 184 19.91 12.99 16.30
N PRO A 185 18.57 13.09 16.06
CA PRO A 185 18.02 14.09 15.16
C PRO A 185 18.28 15.53 15.69
N ASN A 186 18.51 16.44 14.75
CA ASN A 186 18.79 17.85 15.05
C ASN A 186 17.52 18.66 15.30
N TYR A 187 16.77 18.37 16.36
CA TYR A 187 15.57 19.15 16.70
C TYR A 187 15.89 20.51 17.37
N ASN A 188 17.08 20.70 17.86
CA ASN A 188 17.53 21.94 18.51
C ASN A 188 19.04 22.06 18.45
N THR A 189 19.55 22.80 17.49
CA THR A 189 20.99 23.15 17.37
C THR A 189 21.26 24.54 17.90
N GLY A 190 20.22 25.29 18.35
CA GLY A 190 20.34 26.69 18.72
C GLY A 190 20.42 27.66 17.53
N LYS A 191 20.21 27.17 16.32
CA LYS A 191 20.10 27.96 15.08
C LYS A 191 18.65 27.93 14.59
N GLU A 192 18.26 28.95 13.86
CA GLU A 192 16.99 28.95 13.15
C GLU A 192 17.05 27.93 12.00
N GLY A 193 16.08 27.01 11.95
CA GLY A 193 16.02 26.00 10.92
C GLY A 193 15.50 26.56 9.59
N ALA A 194 15.97 26.00 8.48
CA ALA A 194 15.55 26.40 7.15
C ALA A 194 14.05 26.11 6.94
N SER A 195 13.35 27.05 6.29
CA SER A 195 12.00 26.83 5.76
C SER A 195 12.11 26.15 4.41
N GLY A 196 11.31 25.11 4.19
CA GLY A 196 11.13 24.41 2.92
C GLY A 196 9.67 24.44 2.47
N ASN A 197 9.34 23.67 1.47
CA ASN A 197 7.96 23.35 1.07
C ASN A 197 7.60 21.93 1.53
N SER A 198 6.37 21.48 1.25
CA SER A 198 5.93 20.14 1.64
C SER A 198 6.72 19.01 0.96
N VAL A 199 7.22 19.22 -0.26
CA VAL A 199 7.95 18.20 -1.04
C VAL A 199 9.38 18.04 -0.53
N GLU A 200 10.06 19.14 -0.23
CA GLU A 200 11.44 19.16 0.28
C GLU A 200 11.52 18.83 1.78
N GLY A 201 10.42 19.05 2.49
CA GLY A 201 10.35 18.99 3.94
C GLY A 201 10.92 20.23 4.63
N GLN A 202 10.43 20.48 5.83
CA GLN A 202 10.93 21.55 6.71
C GLN A 202 12.14 21.04 7.50
N SER A 203 13.03 21.93 7.94
CA SER A 203 14.10 21.54 8.87
C SER A 203 13.52 21.01 10.18
N LEU A 204 14.11 19.95 10.73
CA LEU A 204 13.74 19.38 12.04
C LEU A 204 13.77 20.41 13.17
N GLU A 205 14.68 21.39 13.13
CA GLU A 205 14.87 22.42 14.16
C GLU A 205 13.63 23.30 14.31
N ARG A 206 12.84 23.48 13.25
CA ARG A 206 11.61 24.26 13.27
C ARG A 206 10.50 23.66 14.14
N LEU A 207 10.60 22.38 14.54
CA LEU A 207 9.69 21.78 15.52
C LEU A 207 9.84 22.37 16.93
N GLY A 208 11.02 22.96 17.24
CA GLY A 208 11.28 23.65 18.48
C GLY A 208 11.34 22.76 19.73
N TYR A 209 11.68 21.48 19.57
CA TYR A 209 11.77 20.57 20.69
C TYR A 209 12.96 20.91 21.61
N LYS A 210 12.81 20.61 22.91
CA LYS A 210 13.92 20.64 23.83
C LYS A 210 14.97 19.59 23.43
N LYS A 211 16.22 19.89 23.69
CA LYS A 211 17.32 18.95 23.46
C LYS A 211 17.08 17.65 24.21
N GLY A 212 17.21 16.53 23.56
CA GLY A 212 17.15 15.22 24.17
C GLY A 212 18.38 14.91 25.03
N THR A 213 18.27 13.91 25.88
CA THR A 213 19.35 13.45 26.77
C THR A 213 19.83 12.06 26.37
N VAL A 214 21.14 11.86 26.47
CA VAL A 214 21.78 10.57 26.18
C VAL A 214 22.47 10.06 27.45
N THR A 215 22.09 8.85 27.87
CA THR A 215 22.75 8.12 28.96
C THR A 215 23.51 6.95 28.40
N LYS A 216 24.80 6.83 28.74
CA LYS A 216 25.67 5.75 28.24
C LYS A 216 26.20 4.90 29.40
N THR A 217 26.27 3.59 29.17
CA THR A 217 27.02 2.65 29.99
C THR A 217 28.09 1.97 29.14
N THR A 218 28.81 1.00 29.68
CA THR A 218 29.83 0.26 28.95
C THR A 218 29.26 -0.45 27.68
N ASN A 219 27.99 -0.87 27.72
CA ASN A 219 27.38 -1.66 26.66
C ASN A 219 25.92 -1.30 26.35
N SER A 220 25.53 -0.07 26.69
CA SER A 220 24.20 0.44 26.31
C SER A 220 24.20 1.96 26.12
N ILE A 221 23.27 2.40 25.29
CA ILE A 221 22.93 3.83 25.09
C ILE A 221 21.43 3.94 25.19
N LEU A 222 20.96 4.89 26.03
CA LEU A 222 19.56 5.30 26.09
C LEU A 222 19.49 6.77 25.67
N PHE A 223 18.70 7.04 24.64
CA PHE A 223 18.35 8.39 24.19
C PHE A 223 16.90 8.67 24.56
N HIS A 224 16.65 9.78 25.23
CA HIS A 224 15.32 10.27 25.59
C HIS A 224 15.11 11.63 24.89
N GLN A 225 14.11 11.72 24.02
CA GLN A 225 13.75 12.91 23.25
C GLN A 225 12.38 13.43 23.67
N PRO A 226 12.30 14.58 24.35
CA PRO A 226 11.04 15.29 24.57
C PRO A 226 10.47 15.78 23.21
N THR A 227 9.16 15.66 23.03
CA THR A 227 8.43 16.12 21.84
C THR A 227 7.31 17.08 22.23
N TRP A 228 6.40 17.39 21.30
CA TRP A 228 5.31 18.32 21.54
C TRP A 228 4.35 17.82 22.65
N ASN A 229 3.79 18.74 23.43
CA ASN A 229 2.78 18.48 24.46
C ASN A 229 3.18 17.47 25.54
N ASN A 230 4.41 17.58 26.05
CA ASN A 230 4.96 16.71 27.11
C ASN A 230 4.98 15.21 26.73
N THR A 231 4.91 14.89 25.45
CA THR A 231 5.20 13.54 24.97
C THR A 231 6.70 13.35 24.76
N TYR A 232 7.14 12.12 24.57
CA TYR A 232 8.54 11.80 24.32
C TYR A 232 8.67 10.46 23.61
N TYR A 233 9.84 10.20 23.06
CA TYR A 233 10.21 8.84 22.66
C TYR A 233 11.60 8.51 23.21
N GLU A 234 11.89 7.22 23.29
CA GLU A 234 13.19 6.71 23.72
C GLU A 234 13.74 5.70 22.71
N VAL A 235 15.05 5.79 22.47
CA VAL A 235 15.81 4.79 21.69
C VAL A 235 16.78 4.11 22.63
N LEU A 236 16.66 2.79 22.78
CA LEU A 236 17.56 1.99 23.58
C LEU A 236 18.37 1.07 22.68
N ILE A 237 19.70 1.11 22.82
CA ILE A 237 20.66 0.26 22.12
C ILE A 237 21.47 -0.49 23.18
N LYS A 238 21.61 -1.81 23.01
CA LYS A 238 22.50 -2.63 23.84
C LYS A 238 23.34 -3.54 22.95
N TRP A 239 24.57 -3.81 23.38
CA TRP A 239 25.44 -4.74 22.66
C TRP A 239 26.32 -5.52 23.63
N GLN A 240 26.83 -6.66 23.15
CA GLN A 240 27.71 -7.53 23.92
C GLN A 240 28.66 -8.28 22.98
N ARG A 241 29.92 -8.37 23.36
CA ARG A 241 30.87 -9.24 22.69
C ARG A 241 30.68 -10.67 23.20
N MET A 242 30.29 -11.56 22.31
CA MET A 242 30.00 -12.97 22.66
C MET A 242 31.22 -13.85 22.60
N SER A 243 32.22 -13.46 21.81
CA SER A 243 33.51 -14.16 21.65
C SER A 243 34.56 -13.16 21.12
N PRO A 244 35.85 -13.51 21.02
CA PRO A 244 36.84 -12.65 20.37
C PRO A 244 36.49 -12.27 18.93
N THR A 245 35.68 -13.08 18.25
CA THR A 245 35.32 -12.90 16.82
C THR A 245 33.89 -12.40 16.59
N ASN A 246 33.03 -12.31 17.63
CA ASN A 246 31.62 -12.01 17.43
C ASN A 246 31.11 -10.97 18.42
N LEU A 247 30.36 -9.97 17.90
CA LEU A 247 29.59 -9.02 18.67
C LEU A 247 28.13 -9.10 18.24
N ILE A 248 27.21 -9.00 19.21
CA ILE A 248 25.78 -8.87 18.94
C ILE A 248 25.23 -7.59 19.56
N GLY A 249 24.18 -7.02 18.96
CA GLY A 249 23.48 -5.87 19.49
C GLY A 249 21.98 -5.93 19.18
N GLN A 250 21.24 -5.19 19.98
CA GLN A 250 19.81 -5.00 19.85
C GLN A 250 19.47 -3.54 20.01
N TRP A 251 18.39 -3.13 19.36
CA TRP A 251 17.81 -1.80 19.54
C TRP A 251 16.28 -1.83 19.51
N THR A 252 15.68 -0.83 20.15
CA THR A 252 14.25 -0.58 20.09
C THR A 252 13.95 0.92 20.18
N ILE A 253 12.77 1.30 19.74
CA ILE A 253 12.21 2.64 19.96
C ILE A 253 10.89 2.48 20.70
N ALA A 254 10.68 3.24 21.78
CA ALA A 254 9.43 3.30 22.51
C ALA A 254 8.86 4.72 22.45
N ASN A 255 7.55 4.84 22.27
CA ASN A 255 6.84 6.12 22.21
C ASN A 255 5.99 6.29 23.47
N ASN A 256 6.22 7.37 24.24
CA ASN A 256 5.53 7.71 25.50
C ASN A 256 5.59 6.60 26.58
N LYS A 257 6.63 5.78 26.54
CA LYS A 257 6.94 4.76 27.53
C LYS A 257 8.45 4.49 27.58
N HIS A 258 8.97 3.98 28.68
CA HIS A 258 10.37 3.60 28.77
C HIS A 258 10.70 2.44 27.81
N ALA A 259 11.81 2.58 27.11
CA ALA A 259 12.31 1.55 26.22
C ALA A 259 12.83 0.35 27.01
N ALA A 260 12.43 -0.84 26.62
CA ALA A 260 12.87 -2.08 27.24
C ALA A 260 13.33 -3.09 26.18
N LEU A 261 14.48 -3.71 26.44
CA LEU A 261 15.00 -4.80 25.62
C LEU A 261 15.14 -6.09 26.45
N PRO A 262 14.89 -7.25 25.84
CA PRO A 262 15.18 -8.53 26.49
C PRO A 262 16.68 -8.70 26.74
N ASP A 263 17.03 -9.74 27.51
CA ASP A 263 18.41 -10.06 27.80
C ASP A 263 19.21 -10.37 26.50
N LEU A 264 20.38 -9.75 26.38
CA LEU A 264 21.32 -9.94 25.27
C LEU A 264 22.13 -11.25 25.35
N ASN A 265 21.98 -12.06 26.40
CA ASN A 265 22.71 -13.33 26.57
C ASN A 265 22.36 -14.38 25.51
N LYS A 266 21.58 -13.99 24.51
CA LYS A 266 21.16 -14.84 23.39
C LYS A 266 21.73 -14.31 22.08
N SER A 267 22.29 -15.22 21.29
CA SER A 267 22.81 -14.92 19.95
C SER A 267 21.70 -14.43 19.02
N LEU A 268 22.05 -13.67 17.96
CA LEU A 268 21.12 -13.28 16.90
C LEU A 268 20.35 -14.46 16.29
N LYS A 269 20.97 -15.63 16.24
CA LYS A 269 20.42 -16.84 15.61
C LYS A 269 19.90 -17.86 16.63
N GLU A 270 19.69 -17.48 17.89
CA GLU A 270 19.15 -18.44 18.85
C GLU A 270 17.69 -18.83 18.58
N PRO A 271 17.33 -20.11 18.85
CA PRO A 271 16.02 -20.68 18.47
C PRO A 271 14.81 -19.87 18.89
N THR A 272 14.82 -19.27 20.05
CA THR A 272 13.64 -18.54 20.58
C THR A 272 13.35 -17.20 19.90
N GLY A 273 14.34 -16.59 19.26
CA GLY A 273 14.19 -15.32 18.53
C GLY A 273 14.14 -15.54 17.02
N TRP A 274 15.21 -16.12 16.48
CA TRP A 274 15.36 -16.32 15.05
C TRP A 274 14.29 -17.25 14.46
N ASP A 275 14.00 -18.39 15.11
CA ASP A 275 13.00 -19.34 14.62
C ASP A 275 11.60 -18.73 14.53
N SER A 276 11.22 -17.87 15.49
CA SER A 276 9.92 -17.18 15.44
C SER A 276 9.87 -16.11 14.33
N HIS A 277 10.98 -15.46 14.06
CA HIS A 277 11.14 -14.53 12.94
C HIS A 277 11.00 -15.27 11.59
N ILE A 278 11.72 -16.36 11.41
CA ILE A 278 11.67 -17.19 10.20
C ILE A 278 10.29 -17.83 9.99
N ARG A 279 9.64 -18.32 11.05
CA ARG A 279 8.27 -18.84 10.94
C ARG A 279 7.32 -17.81 10.40
N TRP A 280 7.37 -16.56 10.90
CA TRP A 280 6.51 -15.49 10.42
C TRP A 280 6.71 -15.22 8.92
N TRP A 281 7.97 -15.09 8.46
CA TRP A 281 8.26 -14.88 7.03
C TRP A 281 7.86 -16.07 6.16
N ASN A 282 8.08 -17.30 6.64
CA ASN A 282 7.62 -18.50 5.93
C ASN A 282 6.10 -18.53 5.80
N ASP A 283 5.37 -18.20 6.86
CA ASP A 283 3.90 -18.14 6.83
C ASP A 283 3.41 -17.00 5.93
N PHE A 284 4.08 -15.86 5.90
CA PHE A 284 3.80 -14.77 4.99
C PHE A 284 3.96 -15.20 3.52
N TRP A 285 5.05 -15.87 3.17
CA TRP A 285 5.33 -16.30 1.79
C TRP A 285 4.47 -17.47 1.33
N LYS A 286 3.99 -18.31 2.24
CA LYS A 286 3.06 -19.40 1.94
C LYS A 286 1.66 -18.95 1.56
N ARG A 287 1.28 -17.71 1.83
CA ARG A 287 -0.08 -17.21 1.58
C ARG A 287 -0.45 -17.21 0.10
N SER A 288 0.43 -16.77 -0.76
CA SER A 288 0.26 -16.78 -2.20
C SER A 288 1.60 -16.59 -2.92
N SER A 289 1.64 -16.96 -4.19
CA SER A 289 2.82 -16.77 -5.03
C SER A 289 2.44 -16.58 -6.50
N VAL A 290 3.36 -15.99 -7.26
CA VAL A 290 3.24 -15.85 -8.72
C VAL A 290 4.51 -16.36 -9.40
N SER A 291 4.40 -16.83 -10.64
CA SER A 291 5.54 -17.15 -11.49
C SER A 291 5.28 -16.58 -12.87
N LEU A 292 6.14 -15.64 -13.27
CA LEU A 292 6.02 -14.90 -14.53
C LEU A 292 7.21 -15.20 -15.43
N PRO A 293 7.04 -15.20 -16.76
CA PRO A 293 8.16 -15.34 -17.70
C PRO A 293 9.03 -14.06 -17.75
N ASP A 294 8.47 -12.91 -17.36
CA ASP A 294 9.17 -11.64 -17.25
C ASP A 294 9.90 -11.54 -15.91
N SER A 295 11.23 -11.71 -15.94
CA SER A 295 12.07 -11.71 -14.74
C SER A 295 12.13 -10.36 -14.03
N LEU A 296 12.02 -9.24 -14.75
CA LEU A 296 11.97 -7.89 -14.17
C LEU A 296 10.70 -7.72 -13.33
N LEU A 297 9.55 -8.04 -13.92
CA LEU A 297 8.26 -7.91 -13.26
C LEU A 297 8.12 -8.91 -12.09
N GLU A 298 8.61 -10.15 -12.25
CA GLU A 298 8.59 -11.13 -11.16
C GLU A 298 9.46 -10.67 -9.97
N LYS A 299 10.68 -10.19 -10.24
CA LYS A 299 11.57 -9.67 -9.19
C LYS A 299 10.93 -8.48 -8.48
N GLN A 300 10.44 -7.50 -9.23
CA GLN A 300 9.79 -6.32 -8.67
C GLN A 300 8.58 -6.71 -7.81
N TYR A 301 7.71 -7.63 -8.27
CA TYR A 301 6.57 -8.12 -7.50
C TYR A 301 6.99 -8.68 -6.12
N TYR A 302 8.02 -9.52 -6.06
CA TYR A 302 8.48 -10.08 -4.79
C TYR A 302 9.11 -9.03 -3.87
N LEU A 303 9.79 -8.02 -4.41
CA LEU A 303 10.30 -6.88 -3.65
C LEU A 303 9.15 -6.03 -3.09
N GLU A 304 8.06 -5.83 -3.86
CA GLU A 304 6.88 -5.12 -3.38
C GLU A 304 6.18 -5.88 -2.26
N MET A 305 6.01 -7.17 -2.41
CA MET A 305 5.41 -8.01 -1.37
C MET A 305 6.28 -8.09 -0.12
N TYR A 306 7.61 -8.08 -0.24
CA TYR A 306 8.52 -7.94 0.90
C TYR A 306 8.29 -6.62 1.65
N LYS A 307 8.27 -5.49 0.92
CA LYS A 307 7.98 -4.18 1.52
C LYS A 307 6.60 -4.14 2.19
N PHE A 308 5.58 -4.71 1.53
CA PHE A 308 4.25 -4.85 2.14
C PHE A 308 4.31 -5.66 3.45
N GLY A 309 5.05 -6.76 3.48
CA GLY A 309 5.35 -7.53 4.68
C GLY A 309 6.13 -6.74 5.75
N CYS A 310 6.93 -5.74 5.39
CA CYS A 310 7.61 -4.87 6.33
C CYS A 310 6.71 -3.80 6.96
N VAL A 311 5.72 -3.26 6.22
CA VAL A 311 4.96 -2.08 6.67
C VAL A 311 3.54 -2.39 7.13
N ALA A 312 2.90 -3.44 6.62
CA ALA A 312 1.53 -3.79 6.93
C ALA A 312 1.45 -4.82 8.07
N ARG A 313 0.71 -4.51 9.14
CA ARG A 313 0.40 -5.40 10.27
C ARG A 313 -0.98 -5.08 10.82
N SER A 314 -1.71 -6.08 11.27
CA SER A 314 -3.08 -5.91 11.80
C SER A 314 -3.18 -5.01 13.05
N ASN A 315 -2.10 -4.90 13.80
CA ASN A 315 -2.04 -4.17 15.09
C ASN A 315 -1.22 -2.88 15.04
N THR A 316 -0.77 -2.44 13.85
CA THR A 316 -0.04 -1.20 13.67
C THR A 316 -0.93 -0.10 13.08
N PRO A 317 -0.52 1.18 13.16
CA PRO A 317 -1.06 2.21 12.29
C PRO A 317 -0.96 1.82 10.82
N PRO A 318 -1.79 2.38 9.93
CA PRO A 318 -1.74 2.07 8.51
C PRO A 318 -0.49 2.61 7.83
N ILE A 319 -0.31 2.24 6.58
CA ILE A 319 0.77 2.70 5.72
C ILE A 319 0.53 4.18 5.39
N SER A 320 1.41 5.07 5.86
CA SER A 320 1.51 6.46 5.43
C SER A 320 2.43 6.56 4.21
N LEU A 321 2.68 7.76 3.69
CA LEU A 321 3.45 7.93 2.45
C LEU A 321 4.80 7.19 2.45
N GLN A 322 5.60 7.30 3.54
CA GLN A 322 6.89 6.59 3.71
C GLN A 322 6.85 5.49 4.77
N ALA A 323 5.73 5.34 5.48
CA ALA A 323 5.52 4.38 6.58
C ALA A 323 6.61 4.45 7.67
N ILE A 324 7.46 3.42 7.74
CA ILE A 324 8.54 3.25 8.74
C ILE A 324 9.94 3.61 8.19
N TRP A 325 10.02 4.28 7.05
CA TRP A 325 11.27 4.68 6.39
C TRP A 325 11.29 6.18 6.14
N THR A 326 11.34 6.95 7.23
CA THR A 326 11.33 8.41 7.21
C THR A 326 12.68 8.98 6.74
N ALA A 327 12.71 10.22 6.28
CA ALA A 327 13.90 10.93 5.84
C ALA A 327 15.01 10.97 6.93
N ASP A 328 16.26 10.82 6.50
CA ASP A 328 17.45 10.94 7.36
C ASP A 328 18.50 11.87 6.73
N ASP A 329 18.07 13.06 6.34
CA ASP A 329 18.88 14.11 5.72
C ASP A 329 18.88 15.42 6.52
N GLY A 330 18.22 15.44 7.69
CA GLY A 330 18.09 16.64 8.54
C GLY A 330 16.76 17.37 8.33
N ASN A 331 15.92 16.89 7.40
CA ASN A 331 14.60 17.45 7.12
C ASN A 331 13.48 16.53 7.63
N LEU A 332 12.30 17.11 7.77
CA LEU A 332 11.05 16.38 7.91
C LEU A 332 10.71 15.64 6.60
N PRO A 333 9.93 14.57 6.65
CA PRO A 333 9.65 13.78 5.45
C PRO A 333 8.87 14.58 4.40
N PRO A 334 9.05 14.25 3.11
CA PRO A 334 8.23 14.77 2.04
C PRO A 334 6.74 14.62 2.36
N TRP A 335 5.96 15.66 2.07
CA TRP A 335 4.53 15.74 2.38
C TRP A 335 4.20 15.34 3.83
N LYS A 336 5.10 15.73 4.76
CA LYS A 336 4.94 15.48 6.21
C LYS A 336 4.79 14.01 6.60
N GLY A 337 5.00 13.08 5.66
CA GLY A 337 4.79 11.64 5.88
C GLY A 337 3.36 11.27 6.23
N ASP A 338 2.40 12.02 5.73
CA ASP A 338 0.98 11.97 6.12
C ASP A 338 0.18 10.80 5.50
N PHE A 339 -1.12 10.78 5.77
CA PHE A 339 -2.10 9.89 5.14
C PHE A 339 -2.88 10.68 4.10
N HIS A 340 -2.48 10.56 2.85
CA HIS A 340 -3.19 11.11 1.69
C HIS A 340 -4.31 10.16 1.23
N HIS A 341 -5.56 10.63 1.27
CA HIS A 341 -6.75 9.85 0.94
C HIS A 341 -7.37 10.22 -0.42
N ASP A 342 -6.65 10.91 -1.25
CA ASP A 342 -7.03 11.18 -2.65
C ASP A 342 -6.53 10.10 -3.64
N LEU A 343 -5.56 9.27 -3.22
CA LEU A 343 -5.15 8.01 -3.84
C LEU A 343 -4.15 7.19 -2.99
N ASN A 344 -3.13 7.83 -2.36
CA ASN A 344 -1.92 7.16 -1.89
C ASN A 344 -2.21 6.05 -0.87
N THR A 345 -2.98 6.37 0.19
CA THR A 345 -3.29 5.37 1.21
C THR A 345 -4.12 4.22 0.65
N GLN A 346 -5.06 4.49 -0.25
CA GLN A 346 -5.89 3.47 -0.87
C GLN A 346 -5.07 2.53 -1.76
N LEU A 347 -4.23 3.08 -2.66
CA LEU A 347 -3.38 2.29 -3.55
C LEU A 347 -2.43 1.40 -2.76
N SER A 348 -1.95 1.88 -1.62
CA SER A 348 -1.03 1.13 -0.74
C SER A 348 -1.63 -0.18 -0.22
N TYR A 349 -2.97 -0.30 -0.16
CA TYR A 349 -3.64 -1.49 0.35
C TYR A 349 -4.20 -2.42 -0.73
N TRP A 350 -4.26 -1.99 -2.01
CA TRP A 350 -4.85 -2.80 -3.08
C TRP A 350 -4.32 -4.24 -3.16
N PRO A 351 -3.00 -4.50 -3.13
CA PRO A 351 -2.50 -5.86 -3.34
C PRO A 351 -2.79 -6.80 -2.18
N GLY A 352 -3.06 -6.30 -0.99
CA GLY A 352 -3.28 -7.12 0.20
C GLY A 352 -4.53 -7.99 0.12
N TYR A 353 -5.55 -7.55 -0.61
CA TYR A 353 -6.79 -8.32 -0.81
C TYR A 353 -6.53 -9.53 -1.69
N THR A 354 -6.07 -9.32 -2.91
CA THR A 354 -5.85 -10.40 -3.89
C THR A 354 -4.65 -11.29 -3.51
N SER A 355 -3.62 -10.76 -2.85
CA SER A 355 -2.48 -11.57 -2.40
C SER A 355 -2.77 -12.49 -1.22
N ASN A 356 -4.03 -12.61 -0.78
CA ASN A 356 -4.43 -13.44 0.37
C ASN A 356 -3.79 -13.01 1.71
N ARG A 357 -3.74 -11.68 1.97
CA ARG A 357 -3.15 -11.08 3.19
C ARG A 357 -4.13 -10.15 3.89
N LEU A 358 -5.39 -10.57 4.00
CA LEU A 358 -6.49 -9.77 4.57
C LEU A 358 -6.22 -9.32 6.00
N GLU A 359 -5.52 -10.13 6.79
CA GLU A 359 -5.18 -9.77 8.17
C GLU A 359 -4.22 -8.58 8.24
N LEU A 360 -3.37 -8.39 7.21
CA LEU A 360 -2.47 -7.24 7.12
C LEU A 360 -3.20 -6.00 6.62
N THR A 361 -4.13 -6.16 5.68
CA THR A 361 -4.96 -5.04 5.17
C THR A 361 -5.92 -4.50 6.22
N ALA A 362 -6.31 -5.33 7.19
CA ALA A 362 -7.20 -4.94 8.27
C ALA A 362 -6.67 -3.76 9.12
N SER A 363 -5.36 -3.45 9.09
CA SER A 363 -4.79 -2.26 9.75
C SER A 363 -5.49 -0.98 9.31
N TYR A 364 -5.76 -0.82 8.00
CA TYR A 364 -6.40 0.38 7.47
C TYR A 364 -7.85 0.55 7.96
N THR A 365 -8.67 -0.48 7.79
CA THR A 365 -10.07 -0.43 8.24
C THR A 365 -10.21 -0.35 9.77
N THR A 366 -9.28 -0.98 10.51
CA THR A 366 -9.20 -0.88 11.97
C THR A 366 -8.87 0.54 12.43
N TRP A 367 -7.91 1.18 11.77
CA TRP A 367 -7.53 2.56 12.06
C TRP A 367 -8.66 3.54 11.70
N LEU A 368 -9.26 3.44 10.51
CA LEU A 368 -10.41 4.26 10.10
C LEU A 368 -11.57 4.14 11.09
N TRP A 369 -11.82 2.94 11.60
CA TRP A 369 -12.82 2.74 12.64
C TRP A 369 -12.43 3.40 13.97
N LYS A 370 -11.16 3.35 14.35
CA LYS A 370 -10.64 3.98 15.58
C LYS A 370 -10.76 5.50 15.53
N ILE A 371 -10.46 6.12 14.41
CA ILE A 371 -10.53 7.59 14.22
C ILE A 371 -11.92 8.08 13.80
N LYS A 372 -12.92 7.22 13.74
CA LYS A 372 -14.27 7.53 13.27
C LYS A 372 -14.89 8.75 13.96
N GLU A 373 -14.73 8.87 15.27
CA GLU A 373 -15.29 9.99 16.02
C GLU A 373 -14.54 11.31 15.73
N GLU A 374 -13.26 11.27 15.42
CA GLU A 374 -12.51 12.43 14.93
C GLU A 374 -13.04 12.87 13.57
N ASN A 375 -13.23 11.93 12.65
CA ASN A 375 -13.80 12.21 11.34
C ASN A 375 -15.24 12.76 11.41
N LYS A 376 -16.06 12.31 12.37
CA LYS A 376 -17.39 12.91 12.63
C LYS A 376 -17.29 14.34 13.17
N ARG A 377 -16.31 14.62 14.06
CA ARG A 377 -16.05 16.00 14.53
C ARG A 377 -15.66 16.91 13.37
N TRP A 378 -14.73 16.45 12.51
CA TRP A 378 -14.36 17.13 11.28
C TRP A 378 -15.56 17.39 10.38
N THR A 379 -16.39 16.35 10.13
CA THR A 379 -17.59 16.46 9.29
C THR A 379 -18.55 17.52 9.83
N LYS A 380 -18.84 17.46 11.14
CA LYS A 380 -19.69 18.46 11.79
C LYS A 380 -19.10 19.87 11.71
N HIS A 381 -17.77 19.97 11.83
CA HIS A 381 -17.09 21.25 11.81
C HIS A 381 -17.00 21.83 10.40
N CYS A 382 -16.46 21.07 9.44
CA CYS A 382 -16.19 21.55 8.09
C CYS A 382 -17.44 21.61 7.20
N PHE A 383 -18.28 20.57 7.23
CA PHE A 383 -19.47 20.44 6.41
C PHE A 383 -20.76 20.87 7.12
N GLU A 384 -20.68 21.20 8.40
CA GLU A 384 -21.80 21.68 9.24
C GLU A 384 -23.00 20.71 9.29
N THR A 385 -22.72 19.40 9.18
CA THR A 385 -23.72 18.34 9.13
C THR A 385 -23.33 17.16 10.01
N GLY A 386 -24.31 16.28 10.27
CA GLY A 386 -24.04 14.98 10.93
C GLY A 386 -23.50 13.92 9.97
N GLY A 387 -23.18 12.75 10.52
CA GLY A 387 -22.61 11.64 9.78
C GLY A 387 -21.09 11.71 9.69
N LEU A 388 -20.50 11.10 8.67
CA LEU A 388 -19.06 10.92 8.56
C LEU A 388 -18.57 11.25 7.14
N ASN A 389 -17.63 12.17 7.03
CA ASN A 389 -16.67 12.29 5.94
C ASN A 389 -15.24 12.19 6.51
N VAL A 390 -14.26 11.92 5.66
CA VAL A 390 -12.83 11.80 6.02
C VAL A 390 -12.08 12.96 5.38
N PRO A 391 -11.24 13.71 6.10
CA PRO A 391 -10.36 14.70 5.47
C PRO A 391 -9.47 14.04 4.41
N GLY A 392 -9.22 14.72 3.30
CA GLY A 392 -8.35 14.17 2.25
C GLY A 392 -6.90 13.97 2.68
N VAL A 393 -6.43 14.72 3.70
CA VAL A 393 -5.10 14.60 4.29
C VAL A 393 -5.22 14.60 5.81
N THR A 394 -4.65 13.57 6.46
CA THR A 394 -4.79 13.40 7.92
C THR A 394 -3.49 13.04 8.61
N THR A 395 -3.43 13.38 9.91
CA THR A 395 -2.43 12.86 10.84
C THR A 395 -2.75 11.41 11.24
N ILE A 396 -1.86 10.80 12.01
CA ILE A 396 -2.07 9.46 12.60
C ILE A 396 -3.30 9.36 13.49
N SER A 397 -3.75 10.46 14.10
CA SER A 397 -4.98 10.51 14.92
C SER A 397 -6.23 10.87 14.11
N GLY A 398 -6.10 11.06 12.79
CA GLY A 398 -7.21 11.43 11.90
C GLY A 398 -7.55 12.90 11.88
N LYS A 399 -6.72 13.77 12.48
CA LYS A 399 -6.90 15.23 12.40
C LYS A 399 -6.63 15.74 10.99
N PRO A 400 -7.39 16.73 10.49
CA PRO A 400 -7.15 17.32 9.18
C PRO A 400 -5.82 18.07 9.16
N MET A 401 -5.10 17.98 8.03
CA MET A 401 -3.81 18.66 7.84
C MET A 401 -3.87 19.78 6.79
N GLY A 402 -4.94 19.92 6.01
CA GLY A 402 -4.94 20.83 4.88
C GLY A 402 -4.23 20.23 3.66
N GLY A 403 -3.51 21.06 2.92
CA GLY A 403 -3.00 20.76 1.59
C GLY A 403 -3.89 21.39 0.53
N TRP A 404 -3.71 21.03 -0.74
CA TRP A 404 -4.57 21.58 -1.78
C TRP A 404 -6.04 21.28 -1.51
N ILE A 405 -6.83 22.35 -1.40
CA ILE A 405 -8.21 22.25 -0.89
C ILE A 405 -9.10 21.36 -1.76
N GLN A 406 -8.82 21.27 -3.05
CA GLN A 406 -9.58 20.45 -3.98
C GLN A 406 -9.61 18.95 -3.59
N TYR A 407 -8.59 18.41 -2.91
CA TYR A 407 -8.61 17.05 -2.38
C TYR A 407 -8.68 17.01 -0.86
N SER A 408 -8.04 17.95 -0.14
CA SER A 408 -8.01 17.92 1.32
C SER A 408 -9.40 18.12 1.94
N VAL A 409 -10.30 18.81 1.24
CA VAL A 409 -11.70 19.05 1.64
C VAL A 409 -12.69 18.41 0.65
N SER A 410 -12.28 17.33 -0.01
CA SER A 410 -13.14 16.59 -0.93
C SER A 410 -14.42 16.10 -0.24
N PRO A 411 -15.61 16.31 -0.84
CA PRO A 411 -16.87 15.81 -0.28
C PRO A 411 -17.04 14.30 -0.40
N THR A 412 -16.17 13.58 -1.11
CA THR A 412 -16.34 12.16 -1.45
C THR A 412 -15.25 11.23 -0.91
N THR A 413 -14.26 11.74 -0.18
CA THR A 413 -13.18 10.93 0.39
C THR A 413 -13.69 9.73 1.19
N ALA A 414 -14.73 9.92 2.02
CA ALA A 414 -15.30 8.84 2.82
C ALA A 414 -15.84 7.67 1.98
N MET A 415 -16.35 7.94 0.77
CA MET A 415 -16.86 6.89 -0.13
C MET A 415 -15.72 6.01 -0.65
N TRP A 416 -14.55 6.59 -0.96
CA TRP A 416 -13.40 5.82 -1.40
C TRP A 416 -12.81 4.95 -0.27
N VAL A 417 -12.68 5.50 0.93
CA VAL A 417 -12.21 4.69 2.07
C VAL A 417 -13.23 3.63 2.50
N ALA A 418 -14.55 3.87 2.30
CA ALA A 418 -15.59 2.88 2.55
C ALA A 418 -15.46 1.63 1.67
N GLN A 419 -14.94 1.76 0.44
CA GLN A 419 -14.65 0.64 -0.44
C GLN A 419 -13.71 -0.37 0.22
N HIS A 420 -12.74 0.08 1.05
CA HIS A 420 -11.83 -0.81 1.76
C HIS A 420 -12.55 -1.63 2.85
N PHE A 421 -13.57 -1.07 3.50
CA PHE A 421 -14.45 -1.83 4.40
C PHE A 421 -15.26 -2.87 3.61
N TYR A 422 -15.82 -2.47 2.46
CA TYR A 422 -16.56 -3.38 1.60
C TYR A 422 -15.67 -4.52 1.10
N TRP A 423 -14.48 -4.24 0.58
CA TRP A 423 -13.54 -5.26 0.11
C TRP A 423 -13.05 -6.18 1.22
N GLN A 424 -12.72 -5.64 2.40
CA GLN A 424 -12.31 -6.45 3.55
C GLN A 424 -13.39 -7.50 3.89
N TRP A 425 -14.66 -7.11 3.84
CA TRP A 425 -15.77 -8.04 4.00
C TRP A 425 -15.93 -8.96 2.78
N LYS A 426 -15.98 -8.43 1.57
CA LYS A 426 -16.27 -9.16 0.34
C LYS A 426 -15.25 -10.27 0.06
N TYR A 427 -13.97 -10.04 0.39
CA TYR A 427 -12.89 -11.01 0.27
C TYR A 427 -12.81 -11.99 1.46
N SER A 428 -13.31 -11.64 2.63
CA SER A 428 -13.32 -12.51 3.82
C SER A 428 -14.62 -13.26 4.05
N MET A 429 -15.75 -12.70 3.58
CA MET A 429 -17.13 -13.14 3.93
C MET A 429 -17.33 -13.22 5.43
N ASP A 430 -16.74 -12.30 6.20
CA ASP A 430 -16.90 -12.21 7.65
C ASP A 430 -18.17 -11.44 8.00
N ASN A 431 -19.24 -12.18 8.35
CA ASN A 431 -20.54 -11.61 8.70
C ASN A 431 -20.50 -10.76 9.97
N LYS A 432 -19.60 -11.05 10.92
CA LYS A 432 -19.43 -10.24 12.12
C LYS A 432 -18.85 -8.88 11.75
N PHE A 433 -17.81 -8.86 10.94
CA PHE A 433 -17.23 -7.61 10.43
C PHE A 433 -18.26 -6.80 9.63
N LEU A 434 -19.06 -7.47 8.78
CA LEU A 434 -20.15 -6.85 8.02
C LEU A 434 -21.13 -6.11 8.94
N THR A 435 -21.66 -6.80 9.97
CA THR A 435 -22.71 -6.25 10.83
C THR A 435 -22.20 -5.22 11.84
N GLU A 436 -20.99 -5.41 12.37
CA GLU A 436 -20.45 -4.57 13.44
C GLU A 436 -19.63 -3.37 12.93
N LYS A 437 -19.10 -3.43 11.71
CA LYS A 437 -18.20 -2.41 11.18
C LYS A 437 -18.66 -1.85 9.83
N VAL A 438 -18.80 -2.69 8.81
CA VAL A 438 -19.03 -2.23 7.43
C VAL A 438 -20.34 -1.46 7.32
N TYR A 439 -21.45 -2.10 7.64
CA TYR A 439 -22.76 -1.49 7.47
C TYR A 439 -23.01 -0.27 8.38
N PRO A 440 -22.59 -0.27 9.66
CA PRO A 440 -22.61 0.94 10.48
C PRO A 440 -21.76 2.09 9.89
N TYR A 441 -20.57 1.82 9.34
CA TYR A 441 -19.73 2.85 8.72
C TYR A 441 -20.42 3.45 7.49
N PHE A 442 -21.01 2.60 6.63
CA PHE A 442 -21.80 3.03 5.47
C PHE A 442 -23.02 3.89 5.88
N ASN A 443 -23.72 3.55 6.94
CA ASN A 443 -24.86 4.35 7.42
C ASN A 443 -24.43 5.76 7.89
N GLU A 444 -23.28 5.90 8.54
CA GLU A 444 -22.75 7.22 8.92
C GLU A 444 -22.40 8.07 7.70
N ILE A 445 -21.73 7.49 6.69
CA ILE A 445 -21.43 8.18 5.44
C ILE A 445 -22.72 8.57 4.69
N LYS A 446 -23.69 7.66 4.64
CA LYS A 446 -25.00 7.94 4.01
C LYS A 446 -25.70 9.13 4.65
N LEU A 447 -25.66 9.24 5.99
CA LEU A 447 -26.24 10.38 6.72
C LEU A 447 -25.57 11.69 6.28
N TYR A 448 -24.24 11.73 6.23
CA TYR A 448 -23.47 12.86 5.75
C TYR A 448 -23.83 13.21 4.29
N LEU A 449 -23.74 12.23 3.40
CA LEU A 449 -23.95 12.45 1.96
C LEU A 449 -25.37 12.96 1.65
N SER A 450 -26.38 12.48 2.38
CA SER A 450 -27.77 12.96 2.23
C SER A 450 -27.96 14.43 2.57
N SER A 451 -27.04 15.02 3.36
CA SER A 451 -27.07 16.45 3.72
C SER A 451 -26.30 17.32 2.73
N VAL A 452 -25.25 16.78 2.12
CA VAL A 452 -24.39 17.53 1.18
C VAL A 452 -24.97 17.55 -0.23
N LEU A 453 -25.56 16.45 -0.68
CA LEU A 453 -26.22 16.37 -1.99
C LEU A 453 -27.43 17.29 -2.03
N LYS A 454 -27.56 18.06 -3.12
CA LYS A 454 -28.73 18.88 -3.43
C LYS A 454 -29.58 18.18 -4.47
N GLU A 455 -30.88 18.10 -4.24
CA GLU A 455 -31.81 17.56 -5.22
C GLU A 455 -32.41 18.72 -6.05
N VAL A 456 -32.16 18.66 -7.37
CA VAL A 456 -32.70 19.65 -8.33
C VAL A 456 -33.42 18.86 -9.43
N ASN A 457 -34.68 19.12 -9.65
CA ASN A 457 -35.52 18.43 -10.65
C ASN A 457 -35.45 16.89 -10.57
N GLY A 458 -35.46 16.35 -9.35
CA GLY A 458 -35.41 14.90 -9.11
C GLY A 458 -34.06 14.25 -9.35
N LYS A 459 -32.99 15.03 -9.58
CA LYS A 459 -31.62 14.57 -9.70
C LYS A 459 -30.73 15.20 -8.64
N TYR A 460 -29.71 14.44 -8.22
CA TYR A 460 -28.70 14.94 -7.29
C TYR A 460 -27.63 15.77 -8.01
N SER A 461 -27.09 16.74 -7.29
CA SER A 461 -25.89 17.52 -7.61
C SER A 461 -25.05 17.75 -6.36
N LEU A 462 -23.74 18.01 -6.54
CA LEU A 462 -22.88 18.58 -5.50
C LEU A 462 -22.84 20.08 -5.63
N PRO A 463 -22.77 20.83 -4.49
CA PRO A 463 -22.55 22.28 -4.53
C PRO A 463 -21.25 22.67 -5.23
N LEU A 464 -20.23 21.84 -5.07
CA LEU A 464 -18.90 21.99 -5.66
C LEU A 464 -18.26 20.62 -5.79
N SER A 465 -17.62 20.35 -6.91
CA SER A 465 -16.96 19.08 -7.24
C SER A 465 -15.54 19.34 -7.76
N SER A 466 -14.65 18.38 -7.59
CA SER A 466 -13.28 18.44 -8.11
C SER A 466 -12.84 17.07 -8.61
N SER A 467 -11.75 17.04 -9.37
CA SER A 467 -11.03 15.80 -9.68
C SER A 467 -9.61 15.96 -9.15
N PRO A 468 -9.12 15.08 -8.26
CA PRO A 468 -7.85 15.30 -7.57
C PRO A 468 -6.74 15.73 -8.49
N GLU A 469 -6.15 16.86 -8.12
CA GLU A 469 -5.04 17.56 -8.72
C GLU A 469 -5.25 18.04 -10.17
N TYR A 470 -6.37 17.74 -10.84
CA TYR A 470 -6.63 18.27 -12.17
C TYR A 470 -6.81 19.78 -12.10
N ASN A 471 -6.11 20.52 -12.97
CA ASN A 471 -5.92 21.96 -12.93
C ASN A 471 -5.16 22.50 -11.71
N ASP A 472 -4.41 21.65 -11.01
CA ASP A 472 -3.61 21.99 -9.83
C ASP A 472 -4.43 22.70 -8.73
N ASN A 473 -3.79 23.48 -7.86
CA ASN A 473 -4.44 24.23 -6.80
C ASN A 473 -4.94 25.59 -7.29
N ARG A 474 -5.79 25.60 -8.32
CA ARG A 474 -6.34 26.80 -8.94
C ARG A 474 -7.85 26.80 -8.87
N ILE A 475 -8.45 27.96 -9.14
CA ILE A 475 -9.91 28.08 -9.18
C ILE A 475 -10.55 27.17 -10.23
N ASP A 476 -9.86 26.92 -11.35
CA ASP A 476 -10.31 26.06 -12.44
C ASP A 476 -10.38 24.57 -12.04
N ALA A 477 -9.85 24.19 -10.88
CA ALA A 477 -9.96 22.84 -10.33
C ALA A 477 -11.38 22.51 -9.82
N TRP A 478 -12.26 23.51 -9.74
CA TRP A 478 -13.61 23.40 -9.19
C TRP A 478 -14.69 23.45 -10.25
N PHE A 479 -15.64 22.53 -10.15
CA PHE A 479 -16.75 22.36 -11.08
C PHE A 479 -18.09 22.49 -10.36
N SER A 480 -19.04 23.16 -10.99
CA SER A 480 -20.44 23.28 -10.53
C SER A 480 -21.29 22.04 -10.84
N HIS A 481 -20.70 21.06 -11.52
CA HIS A 481 -21.30 19.77 -11.87
C HIS A 481 -20.46 18.63 -11.30
N PHE A 482 -21.02 17.44 -11.20
CA PHE A 482 -20.21 16.28 -10.83
C PHE A 482 -19.03 16.10 -11.79
N THR A 483 -17.83 15.96 -11.25
CA THR A 483 -16.75 15.29 -11.96
C THR A 483 -17.04 13.80 -12.05
N ASN A 484 -16.50 13.11 -13.05
CA ASN A 484 -16.62 11.66 -13.12
C ASN A 484 -15.94 10.95 -11.92
N TYR A 485 -14.96 11.59 -11.28
CA TYR A 485 -14.36 11.12 -10.03
C TYR A 485 -15.41 11.05 -8.90
N ASP A 486 -15.98 12.16 -8.53
CA ASP A 486 -16.97 12.23 -7.45
C ASP A 486 -18.21 11.37 -7.76
N LEU A 487 -18.67 11.42 -9.01
CA LEU A 487 -19.82 10.64 -9.45
C LEU A 487 -19.56 9.13 -9.36
N SER A 488 -18.34 8.67 -9.72
CA SER A 488 -17.97 7.26 -9.60
C SER A 488 -18.00 6.78 -8.17
N LEU A 489 -17.41 7.56 -7.25
CA LEU A 489 -17.38 7.24 -5.83
C LEU A 489 -18.79 7.17 -5.21
N ILE A 490 -19.64 8.15 -5.53
CA ILE A 490 -21.01 8.18 -4.99
C ILE A 490 -21.85 7.03 -5.57
N LYS A 491 -21.73 6.72 -6.86
CA LYS A 491 -22.44 5.60 -7.49
C LYS A 491 -22.03 4.27 -6.87
N ASN A 492 -20.72 4.03 -6.76
CA ASN A 492 -20.19 2.83 -6.13
C ASN A 492 -20.69 2.67 -4.70
N PHE A 493 -20.63 3.73 -3.91
CA PHE A 493 -21.07 3.74 -2.53
C PHE A 493 -22.56 3.38 -2.38
N TYR A 494 -23.42 3.93 -3.21
CA TYR A 494 -24.85 3.60 -3.15
C TYR A 494 -25.15 2.19 -3.65
N ASP A 495 -24.42 1.69 -4.65
CA ASP A 495 -24.57 0.32 -5.17
C ASP A 495 -24.12 -0.71 -4.13
N GLU A 496 -22.92 -0.53 -3.56
CA GLU A 496 -22.43 -1.35 -2.46
C GLU A 496 -23.39 -1.31 -1.24
N GLY A 497 -23.84 -0.12 -0.85
CA GLY A 497 -24.81 0.05 0.24
C GLY A 497 -26.15 -0.66 -0.01
N SER A 498 -26.62 -0.66 -1.27
CA SER A 498 -27.81 -1.43 -1.68
C SER A 498 -27.57 -2.93 -1.55
N SER A 499 -26.42 -3.40 -1.97
CA SER A 499 -26.00 -4.81 -1.87
C SER A 499 -25.91 -5.26 -0.43
N LEU A 500 -25.24 -4.48 0.44
CA LEU A 500 -25.14 -4.74 1.88
C LEU A 500 -26.51 -4.79 2.57
N SER A 501 -27.37 -3.81 2.28
CA SER A 501 -28.73 -3.75 2.83
C SER A 501 -29.57 -4.96 2.40
N THR A 502 -29.42 -5.42 1.15
CA THR A 502 -30.08 -6.62 0.63
C THR A 502 -29.62 -7.88 1.37
N ILE A 503 -28.33 -8.05 1.55
CA ILE A 503 -27.72 -9.20 2.25
C ILE A 503 -28.14 -9.26 3.71
N LEU A 504 -28.23 -8.10 4.36
CA LEU A 504 -28.66 -7.97 5.75
C LEU A 504 -30.18 -8.00 5.95
N HIS A 505 -30.96 -8.12 4.86
CA HIS A 505 -32.41 -8.04 4.88
C HIS A 505 -32.96 -6.76 5.57
N ASP A 506 -32.21 -5.64 5.43
CA ASP A 506 -32.61 -4.35 5.96
C ASP A 506 -33.70 -3.71 5.06
N ASN A 507 -34.71 -3.12 5.67
CA ASN A 507 -35.81 -2.44 4.97
C ASN A 507 -35.36 -1.17 4.19
N LYS A 508 -34.11 -0.72 4.34
CA LYS A 508 -33.53 0.45 3.68
C LYS A 508 -33.07 0.20 2.24
N THR A 509 -33.10 -1.02 1.73
CA THR A 509 -32.64 -1.35 0.36
C THR A 509 -33.29 -0.46 -0.71
N LYS A 510 -34.59 -0.22 -0.60
CA LYS A 510 -35.32 0.67 -1.52
C LYS A 510 -34.78 2.10 -1.48
N THR A 511 -34.38 2.60 -0.31
CA THR A 511 -33.80 3.95 -0.17
C THR A 511 -32.43 4.05 -0.84
N TRP A 512 -31.57 3.04 -0.67
CA TRP A 512 -30.26 2.99 -1.34
C TRP A 512 -30.41 3.01 -2.86
N ARG A 513 -31.28 2.17 -3.42
CA ARG A 513 -31.57 2.14 -4.86
C ARG A 513 -32.19 3.43 -5.40
N ASN A 514 -33.09 4.03 -4.65
CA ASN A 514 -33.70 5.31 -5.03
C ASN A 514 -32.64 6.42 -5.09
N ASN A 515 -31.72 6.48 -4.13
CA ASN A 515 -30.64 7.45 -4.16
C ASN A 515 -29.71 7.25 -5.38
N LEU A 516 -29.35 5.99 -5.68
CA LEU A 516 -28.55 5.65 -6.87
C LEU A 516 -29.25 6.11 -8.17
N SER A 517 -30.57 5.93 -8.29
CA SER A 517 -31.32 6.31 -9.49
C SER A 517 -31.42 7.80 -9.73
N LYS A 518 -31.19 8.62 -8.71
CA LYS A 518 -31.18 10.09 -8.80
C LYS A 518 -29.84 10.64 -9.32
N LEU A 519 -28.78 9.83 -9.38
CA LEU A 519 -27.50 10.26 -9.91
C LEU A 519 -27.53 10.32 -11.45
N PRO A 520 -26.84 11.28 -12.09
CA PRO A 520 -26.75 11.36 -13.53
C PRO A 520 -25.95 10.18 -14.12
N ARG A 521 -25.96 10.03 -15.43
CA ARG A 521 -25.02 9.15 -16.14
C ARG A 521 -23.61 9.74 -16.07
N PHE A 522 -22.60 8.89 -16.31
CA PHE A 522 -21.24 9.38 -16.54
C PHE A 522 -21.21 10.30 -17.74
N ASP A 523 -20.45 11.39 -17.64
CA ASP A 523 -20.20 12.24 -18.78
C ASP A 523 -19.13 11.59 -19.67
N ALA A 524 -19.50 11.28 -20.89
CA ALA A 524 -18.64 10.64 -21.87
C ALA A 524 -19.00 11.13 -23.29
N ASN A 525 -17.97 11.28 -24.10
CA ASN A 525 -18.11 11.71 -25.51
C ASN A 525 -17.16 10.88 -26.40
N GLU A 526 -16.81 11.39 -27.59
CA GLU A 526 -15.90 10.76 -28.53
C GLU A 526 -14.47 10.57 -27.98
N THR A 527 -14.09 11.27 -26.90
CA THR A 527 -12.81 11.10 -26.19
C THR A 527 -12.90 10.10 -25.02
N GLY A 528 -14.07 9.48 -24.79
CA GLY A 528 -14.33 8.59 -23.66
C GLY A 528 -14.86 9.35 -22.45
N LEU A 529 -14.51 8.87 -21.24
CA LEU A 529 -14.86 9.54 -19.98
C LEU A 529 -14.17 10.91 -19.89
N THR A 530 -14.95 11.95 -19.62
CA THR A 530 -14.44 13.31 -19.41
C THR A 530 -14.01 13.54 -17.96
N ILE A 531 -13.37 14.65 -17.66
CA ILE A 531 -13.13 15.09 -16.27
C ILE A 531 -14.46 15.47 -15.62
N ALA A 532 -15.22 16.33 -16.32
CA ALA A 532 -16.54 16.83 -15.93
C ALA A 532 -17.29 17.24 -17.20
N PRO A 533 -18.62 17.46 -17.16
CA PRO A 533 -19.36 18.02 -18.29
C PRO A 533 -18.70 19.27 -18.87
N GLY A 534 -18.35 19.20 -20.16
CA GLY A 534 -17.66 20.29 -20.86
C GLY A 534 -16.13 20.34 -20.65
N GLN A 535 -15.55 19.42 -19.89
CA GLN A 535 -14.10 19.38 -19.64
C GLN A 535 -13.54 17.99 -19.98
N ASN A 536 -12.90 17.87 -21.12
CA ASN A 536 -12.15 16.67 -21.49
C ASN A 536 -10.80 16.59 -20.73
N LEU A 537 -10.13 15.45 -20.81
CA LEU A 537 -8.71 15.37 -20.47
C LEU A 537 -7.89 16.14 -21.51
N GLU A 538 -7.49 17.36 -21.18
CA GLU A 538 -6.83 18.27 -22.14
C GLU A 538 -5.30 18.16 -22.16
N GLN A 539 -4.72 17.61 -21.10
CA GLN A 539 -3.27 17.49 -20.93
C GLN A 539 -2.90 16.16 -20.27
N SER A 540 -1.63 15.77 -20.36
CA SER A 540 -1.09 14.70 -19.53
C SER A 540 -1.31 15.02 -18.05
N HIS A 541 -1.76 14.06 -17.26
CA HIS A 541 -2.03 14.27 -15.84
C HIS A 541 -1.73 13.03 -15.02
N ARG A 542 -1.11 13.21 -13.85
CA ARG A 542 -0.66 12.12 -12.97
C ARG A 542 -1.77 11.31 -12.32
N HIS A 543 -2.97 11.88 -12.12
CA HIS A 543 -4.12 11.17 -11.56
C HIS A 543 -5.04 10.66 -12.69
N HIS A 544 -5.44 9.40 -12.60
CA HIS A 544 -6.45 8.80 -13.49
C HIS A 544 -7.84 8.85 -12.85
N ALA A 545 -8.11 9.86 -12.05
CA ALA A 545 -9.31 9.98 -11.23
C ALA A 545 -10.62 9.95 -12.06
N HIS A 546 -10.63 10.51 -13.27
CA HIS A 546 -11.77 10.45 -14.18
C HIS A 546 -12.07 9.02 -14.71
N LEU A 547 -11.11 8.08 -14.58
CA LEU A 547 -11.23 6.69 -14.99
C LEU A 547 -11.59 5.74 -13.84
N MET A 548 -11.94 6.27 -12.66
CA MET A 548 -12.31 5.48 -11.48
C MET A 548 -13.43 4.47 -11.76
N ALA A 549 -14.35 4.79 -12.66
CA ALA A 549 -15.43 3.88 -13.07
C ALA A 549 -14.92 2.62 -13.77
N ILE A 550 -13.71 2.66 -14.39
CA ILE A 550 -13.05 1.49 -14.99
C ILE A 550 -12.29 0.72 -13.92
N TYR A 551 -11.43 1.41 -13.16
CA TYR A 551 -10.66 0.85 -12.05
C TYR A 551 -10.31 1.96 -11.03
N PRO A 552 -10.53 1.73 -9.72
CA PRO A 552 -10.79 0.46 -9.04
C PRO A 552 -12.28 0.09 -8.89
N LEU A 553 -13.23 0.93 -9.29
CA LEU A 553 -14.65 0.74 -8.95
C LEU A 553 -15.39 -0.22 -9.88
N CYS A 554 -14.87 -0.51 -11.06
CA CYS A 554 -15.42 -1.47 -12.03
C CYS A 554 -16.92 -1.27 -12.34
N LEU A 555 -17.38 -0.02 -12.38
CA LEU A 555 -18.78 0.37 -12.65
C LEU A 555 -19.15 0.28 -14.13
N ILE A 556 -18.16 0.37 -15.00
CA ILE A 556 -18.26 0.09 -16.44
C ILE A 556 -17.24 -0.97 -16.81
N ASN A 557 -17.58 -1.80 -17.78
CA ASN A 557 -16.72 -2.91 -18.18
C ASN A 557 -16.85 -3.23 -19.68
N SER A 558 -15.84 -3.89 -20.24
CA SER A 558 -15.75 -4.22 -21.67
C SER A 558 -16.72 -5.32 -22.14
N ASP A 559 -17.57 -5.86 -21.27
CA ASP A 559 -18.52 -6.91 -21.65
C ASP A 559 -19.75 -6.33 -22.36
N SER A 560 -20.14 -5.08 -22.03
CA SER A 560 -21.16 -4.35 -22.79
C SER A 560 -20.53 -3.57 -23.95
N ALA A 561 -21.17 -3.55 -25.12
CA ALA A 561 -20.65 -2.85 -26.29
C ALA A 561 -20.53 -1.33 -26.07
N GLY A 562 -21.48 -0.73 -25.36
CA GLY A 562 -21.47 0.71 -25.03
C GLY A 562 -20.32 1.08 -24.10
N ASP A 563 -20.14 0.33 -23.01
CA ASP A 563 -19.04 0.55 -22.08
C ASP A 563 -17.68 0.31 -22.72
N ARG A 564 -17.56 -0.74 -23.56
CA ARG A 564 -16.34 -1.04 -24.31
C ARG A 564 -15.89 0.17 -25.14
N GLN A 565 -16.80 0.78 -25.89
CA GLN A 565 -16.48 1.96 -26.71
C GLN A 565 -16.02 3.13 -25.85
N ILE A 566 -16.65 3.36 -24.69
CA ILE A 566 -16.25 4.42 -23.75
C ILE A 566 -14.84 4.12 -23.22
N ILE A 567 -14.55 2.89 -22.80
CA ILE A 567 -13.25 2.46 -22.30
C ILE A 567 -12.17 2.65 -23.38
N GLU A 568 -12.39 2.13 -24.59
CA GLU A 568 -11.45 2.25 -25.71
C GLU A 568 -11.15 3.71 -26.06
N ASN A 569 -12.17 4.56 -26.09
CA ASN A 569 -12.00 5.99 -26.35
C ASN A 569 -11.19 6.65 -25.22
N SER A 570 -11.49 6.33 -23.95
CA SER A 570 -10.78 6.87 -22.79
C SER A 570 -9.28 6.50 -22.81
N LEU A 571 -8.97 5.24 -23.12
CA LEU A 571 -7.57 4.77 -23.22
C LEU A 571 -6.84 5.44 -24.38
N ARG A 572 -7.50 5.57 -25.55
CA ARG A 572 -6.93 6.29 -26.69
C ARG A 572 -6.66 7.76 -26.38
N GLN A 573 -7.56 8.42 -25.65
CA GLN A 573 -7.34 9.80 -25.19
C GLN A 573 -6.17 9.89 -24.21
N LEU A 574 -6.07 8.95 -23.27
CA LEU A 574 -4.96 8.88 -22.32
C LEU A 574 -3.61 8.73 -23.04
N GLU A 575 -3.51 7.83 -24.00
CA GLU A 575 -2.32 7.64 -24.84
C GLU A 575 -1.99 8.89 -25.68
N LYS A 576 -3.00 9.52 -26.28
CA LYS A 576 -2.83 10.74 -27.06
C LYS A 576 -2.27 11.90 -26.23
N LYS A 577 -2.68 12.02 -24.96
CA LYS A 577 -2.17 13.06 -24.06
C LYS A 577 -0.77 12.73 -23.50
N GLY A 578 -0.35 11.47 -23.59
CA GLY A 578 0.98 11.03 -23.21
C GLY A 578 1.23 11.02 -21.70
N THR A 579 2.47 10.80 -21.32
CA THR A 579 2.89 10.55 -19.93
C THR A 579 3.75 11.66 -19.32
N ASP A 580 3.89 12.79 -20.00
CA ASP A 580 4.81 13.88 -19.61
C ASP A 580 4.62 14.36 -18.15
N GLN A 581 3.37 14.39 -17.67
CA GLN A 581 3.01 14.80 -16.30
C GLN A 581 2.68 13.60 -15.39
N TRP A 582 3.18 12.39 -15.69
CA TRP A 582 2.94 11.21 -14.86
C TRP A 582 4.01 11.06 -13.79
N CYS A 583 3.57 10.68 -12.58
CA CYS A 583 4.42 10.13 -11.53
C CYS A 583 4.52 8.61 -11.66
N GLY A 584 5.40 7.96 -10.91
CA GLY A 584 5.55 6.51 -10.95
C GLY A 584 4.25 5.76 -10.66
N TYR A 585 3.49 6.16 -9.65
CA TYR A 585 2.19 5.54 -9.32
C TYR A 585 1.18 5.61 -10.47
N SER A 586 1.28 6.60 -11.36
CA SER A 586 0.40 6.73 -12.53
C SER A 586 0.55 5.52 -13.46
N PHE A 587 1.78 5.04 -13.68
CA PHE A 587 2.04 3.85 -14.48
C PHE A 587 1.49 2.58 -13.82
N SER A 588 1.65 2.43 -12.51
CA SER A 588 1.08 1.31 -11.76
C SER A 588 -0.44 1.30 -11.79
N TRP A 589 -1.08 2.46 -11.64
CA TRP A 589 -2.55 2.58 -11.74
C TRP A 589 -3.05 2.34 -13.16
N ALA A 590 -2.39 2.93 -14.16
CA ALA A 590 -2.73 2.70 -15.57
C ALA A 590 -2.64 1.22 -15.95
N ALA A 591 -1.65 0.48 -15.42
CA ALA A 591 -1.56 -0.96 -15.65
C ALA A 591 -2.81 -1.71 -15.17
N CYS A 592 -3.37 -1.35 -14.00
CA CYS A 592 -4.63 -1.91 -13.53
C CYS A 592 -5.81 -1.57 -14.46
N ILE A 593 -5.87 -0.32 -14.95
CA ILE A 593 -6.91 0.14 -15.89
C ILE A 593 -6.81 -0.63 -17.20
N TYR A 594 -5.63 -0.74 -17.82
CA TYR A 594 -5.40 -1.51 -19.05
C TYR A 594 -5.74 -3.01 -18.87
N ALA A 595 -5.36 -3.60 -17.72
CA ALA A 595 -5.70 -5.00 -17.44
C ALA A 595 -7.22 -5.21 -17.35
N ARG A 596 -7.97 -4.28 -16.74
CA ARG A 596 -9.45 -4.32 -16.73
C ARG A 596 -10.07 -4.10 -18.11
N ALA A 597 -9.41 -3.36 -18.98
CA ALA A 597 -9.79 -3.21 -20.38
C ALA A 597 -9.40 -4.40 -21.27
N ARG A 598 -8.68 -5.42 -20.73
CA ARG A 598 -8.12 -6.58 -21.45
C ARG A 598 -6.97 -6.22 -22.42
N GLU A 599 -6.33 -5.07 -22.22
CA GLU A 599 -5.19 -4.58 -22.96
C GLU A 599 -3.88 -5.05 -22.31
N ALA A 600 -3.58 -6.35 -22.45
CA ALA A 600 -2.50 -7.03 -21.75
C ALA A 600 -1.11 -6.43 -22.00
N ASP A 601 -0.78 -6.18 -23.28
CA ASP A 601 0.53 -5.65 -23.66
C ASP A 601 0.73 -4.22 -23.16
N SER A 602 -0.31 -3.40 -23.20
CA SER A 602 -0.29 -2.04 -22.64
C SER A 602 -0.12 -2.08 -21.12
N ALA A 603 -0.80 -2.97 -20.41
CA ALA A 603 -0.65 -3.14 -18.97
C ALA A 603 0.78 -3.54 -18.58
N VAL A 604 1.35 -4.54 -19.27
CA VAL A 604 2.73 -4.99 -19.05
C VAL A 604 3.75 -3.87 -19.38
N LYS A 605 3.52 -3.10 -20.43
CA LYS A 605 4.34 -1.93 -20.78
C LYS A 605 4.40 -0.93 -19.64
N GLN A 606 3.25 -0.57 -19.04
CA GLN A 606 3.21 0.38 -17.92
C GLN A 606 3.98 -0.15 -16.69
N LEU A 607 3.80 -1.43 -16.35
CA LEU A 607 4.54 -2.06 -15.25
C LEU A 607 6.05 -2.07 -15.49
N ARG A 608 6.50 -2.33 -16.71
CA ARG A 608 7.93 -2.29 -17.07
C ARG A 608 8.52 -0.89 -16.96
N ILE A 609 7.78 0.14 -17.41
CA ILE A 609 8.21 1.54 -17.27
C ILE A 609 8.35 1.90 -15.79
N PHE A 610 7.35 1.57 -14.96
CA PHE A 610 7.45 1.79 -13.52
C PHE A 610 8.72 1.16 -12.93
N ALA A 611 8.91 -0.15 -13.14
CA ALA A 611 10.02 -0.90 -12.55
C ALA A 611 11.40 -0.39 -13.03
N ALA A 612 11.50 0.04 -14.29
CA ALA A 612 12.77 0.46 -14.86
C ALA A 612 13.13 1.93 -14.63
N ASN A 613 12.13 2.84 -14.59
CA ASN A 613 12.33 4.27 -14.60
C ASN A 613 11.92 4.99 -13.31
N PHE A 614 10.97 4.44 -12.57
CA PHE A 614 10.40 5.11 -11.39
C PHE A 614 10.71 4.38 -10.07
N CYS A 615 11.71 3.52 -10.07
CA CYS A 615 12.20 2.85 -8.87
C CYS A 615 13.67 3.21 -8.61
N SER A 616 14.00 3.38 -7.33
CA SER A 616 15.38 3.47 -6.87
C SER A 616 16.08 2.10 -6.94
N THR A 617 17.37 2.06 -6.66
CA THR A 617 18.16 0.81 -6.69
C THR A 617 17.66 -0.24 -5.69
N ASN A 618 17.09 0.19 -4.54
CA ASN A 618 16.44 -0.70 -3.55
C ASN A 618 14.95 -0.95 -3.87
N SER A 619 14.49 -0.54 -5.05
CA SER A 619 13.12 -0.66 -5.55
C SER A 619 12.05 0.20 -4.86
N PHE A 620 12.38 1.25 -4.12
CA PHE A 620 11.39 2.24 -3.70
C PHE A 620 10.85 3.01 -4.90
N HIS A 621 9.54 3.21 -4.93
CA HIS A 621 8.91 4.10 -5.90
C HIS A 621 9.40 5.53 -5.70
N LEU A 622 9.90 6.13 -6.75
CA LEU A 622 10.26 7.53 -6.83
C LEU A 622 9.26 8.25 -7.72
N ASN A 623 8.82 9.43 -7.31
CA ASN A 623 7.76 10.14 -8.01
C ASN A 623 8.15 10.55 -9.45
N GLY A 624 9.42 10.89 -9.68
CA GLY A 624 9.93 11.28 -10.99
C GLY A 624 10.69 10.19 -11.74
N ASP A 625 10.85 10.37 -13.06
CA ASP A 625 11.63 9.50 -13.95
C ASP A 625 13.11 9.62 -13.63
N GLN A 626 13.75 8.50 -13.26
CA GLN A 626 15.17 8.44 -12.86
C GLN A 626 16.11 8.08 -14.01
N LYS A 627 15.59 7.98 -15.25
CA LYS A 627 16.37 7.65 -16.47
C LYS A 627 16.44 8.82 -17.45
N GLY A 628 16.42 10.04 -16.95
CA GLY A 628 16.62 11.25 -17.75
C GLY A 628 15.33 11.83 -18.35
N GLY A 629 14.16 11.56 -17.80
CA GLY A 629 12.90 12.18 -18.21
C GLY A 629 12.32 11.59 -19.51
N GLN A 630 12.60 10.33 -19.82
CA GLN A 630 12.12 9.69 -21.04
C GLN A 630 10.58 9.55 -21.06
N TYR A 631 9.98 9.30 -19.90
CA TYR A 631 8.53 9.04 -19.78
C TYR A 631 7.80 10.13 -19.02
N SER A 632 8.49 11.02 -18.33
CA SER A 632 7.91 12.15 -17.61
C SER A 632 8.88 13.32 -17.54
N SER A 633 8.34 14.53 -17.56
CA SER A 633 9.11 15.75 -17.26
C SER A 633 9.43 15.87 -15.76
N PHE A 634 8.69 15.15 -14.91
CA PHE A 634 9.02 15.05 -13.49
C PHE A 634 10.25 14.15 -13.29
N THR A 635 11.28 14.69 -12.63
CA THR A 635 12.53 13.98 -12.32
C THR A 635 12.87 14.04 -10.83
N TYR A 636 11.98 14.61 -10.00
CA TYR A 636 12.19 14.73 -8.55
C TYR A 636 12.09 13.37 -7.83
N ARG A 637 12.82 13.25 -6.74
CA ARG A 637 13.12 11.95 -6.12
C ARG A 637 12.26 11.52 -4.93
N PRO A 638 11.47 12.38 -4.24
CA PRO A 638 10.80 11.92 -3.03
C PRO A 638 10.12 10.58 -3.24
N PHE A 639 10.39 9.61 -2.37
CA PHE A 639 9.73 8.31 -2.46
C PHE A 639 8.43 8.29 -1.66
N THR A 640 7.49 7.53 -2.16
CA THR A 640 6.21 7.19 -1.54
C THR A 640 5.87 5.73 -1.90
N LEU A 641 5.01 5.07 -1.15
CA LEU A 641 4.87 3.60 -1.26
C LEU A 641 3.70 3.14 -2.14
N GLU A 642 2.76 4.02 -2.45
CA GLU A 642 1.55 3.66 -3.22
C GLU A 642 1.86 3.09 -4.61
N GLY A 643 2.85 3.65 -5.31
CA GLY A 643 3.26 3.16 -6.63
C GLY A 643 3.78 1.73 -6.58
N ASN A 644 4.54 1.40 -5.53
CA ASN A 644 5.05 0.06 -5.27
C ASN A 644 3.90 -0.94 -5.11
N PHE A 645 2.93 -0.64 -4.25
CA PHE A 645 1.86 -1.57 -3.95
C PHE A 645 0.81 -1.65 -5.07
N ALA A 646 0.53 -0.53 -5.75
CA ALA A 646 -0.29 -0.55 -6.96
C ALA A 646 0.35 -1.37 -8.09
N PHE A 647 1.69 -1.40 -8.21
CA PHE A 647 2.39 -2.29 -9.14
C PHE A 647 2.07 -3.77 -8.86
N ALA A 648 2.15 -4.20 -7.59
CA ALA A 648 1.82 -5.57 -7.23
C ALA A 648 0.36 -5.90 -7.56
N GLN A 649 -0.57 -4.95 -7.36
CA GLN A 649 -1.96 -5.12 -7.79
C GLN A 649 -2.08 -5.19 -9.32
N GLY A 650 -1.32 -4.43 -10.08
CA GLY A 650 -1.28 -4.54 -11.54
C GLY A 650 -0.93 -5.96 -12.00
N ILE A 651 0.03 -6.61 -11.35
CA ILE A 651 0.34 -8.04 -11.60
C ILE A 651 -0.87 -8.93 -11.26
N HIS A 652 -1.57 -8.69 -10.15
CA HIS A 652 -2.76 -9.46 -9.81
C HIS A 652 -3.86 -9.30 -10.86
N GLU A 653 -4.09 -8.07 -11.37
CA GLU A 653 -5.10 -7.80 -12.39
C GLU A 653 -4.81 -8.47 -13.75
N LEU A 654 -3.54 -8.73 -14.07
CA LEU A 654 -3.18 -9.55 -15.23
C LEU A 654 -3.60 -11.02 -15.04
N LEU A 655 -3.50 -11.54 -13.80
CA LEU A 655 -3.58 -12.97 -13.50
C LEU A 655 -4.98 -13.43 -13.08
N LEU A 656 -5.71 -12.61 -12.31
CA LEU A 656 -6.96 -13.00 -11.67
C LEU A 656 -7.85 -11.78 -11.46
N GLN A 657 -9.07 -11.82 -12.00
CA GLN A 657 -10.07 -10.79 -11.79
C GLN A 657 -11.38 -11.39 -11.30
N THR A 658 -12.18 -10.62 -10.57
CA THR A 658 -13.60 -10.86 -10.39
C THR A 658 -14.38 -9.75 -11.09
N ARG A 659 -15.32 -10.13 -11.96
CA ARG A 659 -16.22 -9.22 -12.69
C ARG A 659 -17.65 -9.69 -12.51
N ASN A 660 -18.55 -8.81 -12.09
CA ASN A 660 -19.96 -9.18 -11.91
C ASN A 660 -20.13 -10.48 -11.10
N ASN A 661 -19.30 -10.68 -10.07
CA ASN A 661 -19.17 -11.90 -9.27
C ASN A 661 -18.67 -13.15 -10.04
N VAL A 662 -18.20 -13.04 -11.27
CA VAL A 662 -17.57 -14.12 -12.05
C VAL A 662 -16.05 -14.03 -11.92
N ILE A 663 -15.43 -15.14 -11.54
CA ILE A 663 -13.97 -15.28 -11.47
C ILE A 663 -13.43 -15.52 -12.88
N GLU A 664 -12.44 -14.74 -13.29
CA GLU A 664 -11.72 -14.89 -14.55
C GLU A 664 -10.24 -15.11 -14.27
N VAL A 665 -9.70 -16.19 -14.86
CA VAL A 665 -8.29 -16.59 -14.73
C VAL A 665 -7.55 -16.17 -15.99
N PHE A 666 -6.39 -15.52 -15.81
CA PHE A 666 -5.57 -14.97 -16.90
C PHE A 666 -6.32 -14.03 -17.85
N PRO A 667 -7.13 -13.09 -17.34
CA PRO A 667 -7.98 -12.25 -18.17
C PRO A 667 -7.20 -11.28 -19.07
N ALA A 668 -5.94 -10.94 -18.70
CA ALA A 668 -5.17 -9.92 -19.37
C ALA A 668 -3.65 -10.23 -19.36
N ILE A 669 -3.26 -11.45 -19.74
CA ILE A 669 -1.85 -11.80 -19.92
C ILE A 669 -1.45 -11.73 -21.40
N PRO A 670 -0.22 -11.27 -21.73
CA PRO A 670 0.28 -11.26 -23.11
C PRO A 670 0.27 -12.66 -23.77
N ASN A 671 0.08 -12.69 -25.06
CA ASN A 671 0.01 -13.95 -25.82
C ASN A 671 1.33 -14.72 -25.83
N ASP A 672 2.47 -14.01 -25.74
CA ASP A 672 3.81 -14.58 -25.67
C ASP A 672 4.15 -15.17 -24.29
N TRP A 673 3.37 -14.88 -23.25
CA TRP A 673 3.52 -15.50 -21.93
C TRP A 673 3.00 -16.95 -21.95
N LYS A 674 3.88 -17.87 -22.39
CA LYS A 674 3.52 -19.29 -22.56
C LYS A 674 3.47 -20.07 -21.24
N ASN A 675 4.28 -19.68 -20.25
CA ASN A 675 4.37 -20.34 -18.95
C ASN A 675 4.15 -19.31 -17.85
N VAL A 676 3.00 -19.39 -17.20
CA VAL A 676 2.56 -18.47 -16.14
C VAL A 676 1.80 -19.27 -15.08
N SER A 677 2.06 -19.01 -13.83
CA SER A 677 1.26 -19.62 -12.76
C SER A 677 1.11 -18.70 -11.56
N PHE A 678 0.09 -18.97 -10.78
CA PHE A 678 -0.07 -18.40 -9.46
C PHE A 678 -0.72 -19.40 -8.51
N GLU A 679 -0.42 -19.26 -7.23
CA GLU A 679 -0.98 -20.07 -6.15
C GLU A 679 -1.72 -19.20 -5.14
N SER A 680 -2.93 -19.64 -4.78
CA SER A 680 -3.71 -19.12 -3.67
C SER A 680 -3.94 -17.60 -3.69
N LEU A 681 -4.09 -16.99 -4.88
CA LEU A 681 -4.62 -15.65 -4.98
C LEU A 681 -6.09 -15.64 -4.54
N ARG A 682 -6.51 -14.61 -3.85
CA ARG A 682 -7.85 -14.50 -3.25
C ARG A 682 -8.78 -13.70 -4.14
N THR A 683 -10.03 -14.14 -4.21
CA THR A 683 -11.12 -13.42 -4.87
C THR A 683 -12.23 -13.05 -3.90
N GLU A 684 -13.16 -12.26 -4.36
CA GLU A 684 -14.44 -12.03 -3.69
C GLU A 684 -15.14 -13.37 -3.42
N GLY A 685 -15.94 -13.44 -2.34
CA GLY A 685 -16.63 -14.65 -1.91
C GLY A 685 -15.76 -15.61 -1.08
N ALA A 686 -14.57 -15.18 -0.66
CA ALA A 686 -13.60 -15.96 0.11
C ALA A 686 -13.12 -17.23 -0.62
N PHE A 687 -12.84 -17.11 -1.91
CA PHE A 687 -12.23 -18.19 -2.71
C PHE A 687 -10.73 -17.94 -2.87
N LEU A 688 -9.92 -18.99 -2.72
CA LEU A 688 -8.51 -19.00 -3.08
C LEU A 688 -8.39 -19.75 -4.41
N VAL A 689 -7.74 -19.10 -5.37
CA VAL A 689 -7.58 -19.61 -6.72
C VAL A 689 -6.10 -19.84 -7.01
N ALA A 690 -5.80 -20.99 -7.62
CA ALA A 690 -4.51 -21.27 -8.24
C ALA A 690 -4.74 -21.65 -9.69
N ALA A 691 -3.82 -21.27 -10.57
CA ALA A 691 -3.91 -21.60 -11.97
C ALA A 691 -2.53 -21.72 -12.62
N LYS A 692 -2.46 -22.58 -13.64
CA LYS A 692 -1.24 -22.84 -14.37
C LYS A 692 -1.49 -22.82 -15.86
N LYS A 693 -0.71 -22.05 -16.61
CA LYS A 693 -0.61 -22.05 -18.05
C LYS A 693 0.75 -22.61 -18.44
N GLU A 694 0.78 -23.61 -19.32
CA GLU A 694 1.97 -24.29 -19.82
C GLU A 694 1.93 -24.35 -21.34
N ASN A 695 3.03 -24.00 -21.98
CA ASN A 695 3.15 -24.01 -23.45
C ASN A 695 2.02 -23.26 -24.18
N GLY A 696 1.51 -22.21 -23.54
CA GLY A 696 0.44 -21.37 -24.08
C GLY A 696 -0.97 -21.86 -23.78
N ILE A 697 -1.15 -22.97 -23.09
CA ILE A 697 -2.44 -23.57 -22.77
C ILE A 697 -2.65 -23.54 -21.25
N VAL A 698 -3.85 -23.15 -20.81
CA VAL A 698 -4.21 -23.24 -19.39
C VAL A 698 -4.41 -24.72 -19.06
N ALA A 699 -3.54 -25.27 -18.22
CA ALA A 699 -3.51 -26.70 -17.89
C ALA A 699 -4.48 -27.03 -16.75
N SER A 700 -4.56 -26.17 -15.73
CA SER A 700 -5.40 -26.44 -14.56
C SER A 700 -5.80 -25.17 -13.82
N ILE A 701 -6.95 -25.25 -13.13
CA ILE A 701 -7.44 -24.26 -12.19
C ILE A 701 -7.88 -25.00 -10.93
N LYS A 702 -7.39 -24.54 -9.77
CA LYS A 702 -7.79 -25.04 -8.46
C LYS A 702 -8.49 -23.93 -7.68
N ILE A 703 -9.66 -24.23 -7.11
CA ILE A 703 -10.45 -23.34 -6.28
C ILE A 703 -10.57 -23.96 -4.88
N THR A 704 -10.19 -23.21 -3.85
CA THR A 704 -10.43 -23.58 -2.45
C THR A 704 -11.43 -22.60 -1.87
N SER A 705 -12.54 -23.11 -1.35
CA SER A 705 -13.58 -22.30 -0.71
C SER A 705 -13.33 -22.21 0.80
N GLU A 706 -13.16 -21.02 1.34
CA GLU A 706 -13.00 -20.82 2.79
C GLU A 706 -14.35 -20.64 3.52
N LYS A 707 -15.39 -20.29 2.77
CA LYS A 707 -16.74 -20.06 3.30
C LYS A 707 -17.77 -20.82 2.47
N ARG A 708 -18.95 -21.06 3.04
CA ARG A 708 -20.09 -21.52 2.25
C ARG A 708 -20.50 -20.42 1.29
N GLY A 709 -20.60 -20.73 -0.01
CA GLY A 709 -20.97 -19.75 -1.02
C GLY A 709 -21.28 -20.38 -2.37
N ARG A 710 -21.69 -19.56 -3.30
CA ARG A 710 -21.86 -19.92 -4.71
C ARG A 710 -20.66 -19.37 -5.49
N CYS A 711 -19.94 -20.26 -6.15
CA CYS A 711 -18.83 -19.91 -7.03
C CYS A 711 -19.33 -19.75 -8.46
N HIS A 712 -18.94 -18.67 -9.11
CA HIS A 712 -19.14 -18.42 -10.53
C HIS A 712 -17.76 -18.25 -11.14
N ILE A 713 -17.42 -19.05 -12.14
CA ILE A 713 -16.12 -18.97 -12.81
C ILE A 713 -16.25 -19.19 -14.31
N LYS A 714 -15.53 -18.39 -15.08
CA LYS A 714 -15.39 -18.59 -16.52
C LYS A 714 -14.15 -19.45 -16.79
N LEU A 715 -14.35 -20.66 -17.32
CA LEU A 715 -13.25 -21.55 -17.63
C LEU A 715 -12.65 -21.20 -19.00
N PRO A 716 -11.30 -21.15 -19.14
CA PRO A 716 -10.64 -20.82 -20.39
C PRO A 716 -10.47 -22.02 -21.35
N PHE A 717 -11.09 -23.16 -21.04
CA PHE A 717 -11.05 -24.37 -21.85
C PHE A 717 -12.46 -24.95 -22.06
N LYS A 718 -12.67 -25.60 -23.22
CA LYS A 718 -14.00 -26.12 -23.63
C LYS A 718 -14.33 -27.46 -22.97
N THR A 719 -13.34 -28.32 -22.84
CA THR A 719 -13.46 -29.64 -22.21
C THR A 719 -12.61 -29.68 -20.94
N PHE A 720 -13.09 -30.35 -19.92
CA PHE A 720 -12.35 -30.47 -18.66
C PHE A 720 -12.76 -31.70 -17.87
N VAL A 721 -11.85 -32.13 -17.01
CA VAL A 721 -12.08 -33.12 -15.95
C VAL A 721 -12.14 -32.36 -14.62
N GLU A 722 -13.20 -32.61 -13.87
CA GLU A 722 -13.39 -32.04 -12.55
C GLU A 722 -13.02 -33.02 -11.44
N LYS A 723 -12.39 -32.49 -10.36
CA LYS A 723 -12.12 -33.22 -9.11
C LYS A 723 -12.66 -32.43 -7.94
N GLY A 724 -13.14 -33.11 -6.89
CA GLY A 724 -13.66 -32.46 -5.67
C GLY A 724 -15.09 -31.93 -5.79
N ILE A 725 -15.75 -32.14 -6.94
CA ILE A 725 -17.16 -31.83 -7.16
C ILE A 725 -17.76 -32.87 -8.15
N ARG A 726 -19.07 -33.13 -8.04
CA ARG A 726 -19.77 -33.96 -9.03
C ARG A 726 -20.20 -33.07 -10.20
N ARG A 727 -20.02 -33.55 -11.45
CA ARG A 727 -20.42 -32.82 -12.65
C ARG A 727 -21.91 -32.44 -12.65
N SER A 728 -22.77 -33.29 -12.11
CA SER A 728 -24.22 -33.02 -11.93
C SER A 728 -24.53 -31.86 -10.98
N SER A 729 -23.56 -31.40 -10.17
CA SER A 729 -23.69 -30.24 -9.27
C SER A 729 -23.19 -28.94 -9.92
N ILE A 730 -22.73 -28.98 -11.16
CA ILE A 730 -22.26 -27.83 -11.92
C ILE A 730 -23.37 -27.40 -12.88
N ASN A 731 -23.73 -26.12 -12.80
CA ASN A 731 -24.62 -25.49 -13.77
C ASN A 731 -23.75 -24.81 -14.84
N PHE A 732 -24.09 -25.00 -16.10
CA PHE A 732 -23.41 -24.42 -17.25
C PHE A 732 -24.25 -23.27 -17.80
N GLU A 733 -23.62 -22.11 -18.01
CA GLU A 733 -24.22 -20.92 -18.59
C GLU A 733 -23.82 -20.79 -20.06
N ASN A 734 -24.60 -20.06 -20.88
CA ASN A 734 -24.39 -19.97 -22.32
C ASN A 734 -23.09 -19.24 -22.72
N ASP A 735 -22.53 -18.43 -21.82
CA ASP A 735 -21.31 -17.63 -22.04
C ASP A 735 -20.01 -18.38 -21.65
N GLY A 736 -20.11 -19.66 -21.29
CA GLY A 736 -19.00 -20.48 -20.79
C GLY A 736 -18.72 -20.36 -19.31
N THR A 737 -19.52 -19.57 -18.57
CA THR A 737 -19.48 -19.53 -17.11
C THR A 737 -20.07 -20.81 -16.52
N ILE A 738 -19.44 -21.32 -15.47
CA ILE A 738 -20.00 -22.40 -14.66
C ILE A 738 -20.28 -21.91 -13.25
N THR A 739 -21.35 -22.45 -12.66
CA THR A 739 -21.74 -22.11 -11.30
C THR A 739 -21.97 -23.35 -10.46
N PHE A 740 -21.56 -23.30 -9.19
CA PHE A 740 -21.75 -24.38 -8.23
C PHE A 740 -21.72 -23.88 -6.80
N ASN A 741 -22.35 -24.61 -5.90
CA ASN A 741 -22.31 -24.32 -4.47
C ASN A 741 -21.10 -24.98 -3.82
N THR A 742 -20.52 -24.31 -2.82
CA THR A 742 -19.34 -24.77 -2.09
C THR A 742 -19.57 -24.82 -0.58
N VAL A 743 -18.76 -25.61 0.10
CA VAL A 743 -18.69 -25.67 1.56
C VAL A 743 -17.28 -25.29 2.04
N PRO A 744 -17.12 -24.82 3.29
CA PRO A 744 -15.80 -24.45 3.82
C PRO A 744 -14.79 -25.60 3.73
N GLY A 745 -13.59 -25.29 3.27
CA GLY A 745 -12.50 -26.26 3.08
C GLY A 745 -12.59 -27.10 1.80
N GLN A 746 -13.65 -26.95 0.99
CA GLN A 746 -13.78 -27.68 -0.25
C GLN A 746 -12.72 -27.23 -1.27
N VAL A 747 -12.03 -28.22 -1.87
CA VAL A 747 -11.05 -28.01 -2.95
C VAL A 747 -11.64 -28.60 -4.21
N ILE A 748 -11.68 -27.78 -5.27
CA ILE A 748 -12.19 -28.15 -6.59
C ILE A 748 -11.09 -27.88 -7.60
N ILE A 749 -10.84 -28.84 -8.49
CA ILE A 749 -9.83 -28.73 -9.54
C ILE A 749 -10.50 -28.98 -10.88
N PHE A 750 -10.24 -28.12 -11.83
CA PHE A 750 -10.57 -28.28 -13.23
C PHE A 750 -9.27 -28.46 -14.02
N GLU A 751 -9.09 -29.61 -14.65
CA GLU A 751 -7.96 -29.91 -15.53
C GLU A 751 -8.43 -29.87 -16.97
N ASN A 752 -7.65 -29.27 -17.86
CA ASN A 752 -7.99 -29.19 -19.28
C ASN A 752 -8.07 -30.62 -19.86
N GLY A 753 -9.21 -30.95 -20.44
CA GLY A 753 -9.39 -32.19 -21.17
C GLY A 753 -8.77 -32.03 -22.56
N TYR A 754 -7.59 -32.57 -22.75
CA TYR A 754 -6.97 -32.61 -24.08
C TYR A 754 -7.80 -33.48 -25.01
N GLU A 755 -8.34 -32.89 -26.09
CA GLU A 755 -8.74 -33.60 -27.32
C GLU A 755 -7.62 -33.49 -28.33
#